data_240b582f2b4cea5b7dafd2757e0d9a20
#
_entry.id   240b582f2b4cea5b7dafd2757e0d9a20
#
_cell.length_a   1.000
_cell.length_b   1.000
_cell.length_c   1.000
_cell.angle_alpha   90.00
_cell.angle_beta   90.00
_cell.angle_gamma   90.00
#
_symmetry.space_group_name_H-M   'P 1'
#
loop_
_entity.id
_entity.type
_entity.pdbx_description
1 polymer ?
#
loop_
_entity_poly.entity_id
_entity_poly.type
_entity_poly.pdbx_seq_one_letter_code
_entity_poly.pdbx_strand_id
1 'polypeptide(L)'
;MVNPQDSLRLSRRSLLKAGGTTAVTSGTIAGPVAGLAGALFPVEAQLKELEAKGWSRHPLACCMCGAYCGLIAMKKDGEPVSEKTVRIFPNPDHPQRGYCGRAASTMWIWNHPLRLKKPLKRVGKRGEGKFEEVSWDEALTDIAERMKAVVDKYGEASVCATSHSFSGFSKWLTAPLGSPNNISHSATCNSAGISARDWVFGKSFKGAGKMEPDYANLRYLILIGRSMGSSMGALHTLNLARERGAKVIAVDPRMPDIAYGDAHWVPIRPGQDGAFALALLNVLMTEKLADFEFLAHHTNAAYLIKADGEPLTQADVEAQGSKALYGVHDTKRNTIVWQGVKTDEKGAAIGFVESAETVPNLTYDGDVTLTDGTSVPVTTAYALLAKEASAFTPGQASKMTGIAADEIVRIARDFANFKGVIDDGWYTSKNGNDVNNYRLFNILNAFVGNIDRKGGLVVTAGAGFKRPGVSDGKGPDGQKWAMAKEKRIDKIVTPETSGNFWVALEAVLSGKPYPIRAVFCVGSTLFHRESNSARLQKALESLDLFVVQDVLPHEVCDWADYVLPATYYPERRETAGVKWALDGSAHLSEAVLTPPQGCEARHDVWILLEILRRAYPDRAKERAGYTECKTAEEFAKWWDAFDDRGIEAFIKAQEAKKPGAGEKIRRDFAERGWTTVKKKVYDEYPYKKPFATPTGKVELYGFKTFSKPGYDKVPAQCTYQTVPAWTAPKPQSNEFVLVSGKNCTSCSGLNLFAAPTRFTGDRTLWMNPADARRLGVENRSEVWVEGVDVAYKAKVTVTVTKKVIAGSVFAFGFSGGVRTKTLVNDPRFAFVKEGINSHWYAKGYAEPLTGGLANNAAVRITPIKA
;
A
#
# COMPACT_ATOMS: atom_id res chain seq x y z
N MET A 1 -19.62 44.14 14.28
CA MET A 1 -18.46 43.22 14.32
C MET A 1 -18.76 42.18 15.39
N VAL A 2 -19.23 40.98 14.96
CA VAL A 2 -19.58 39.89 15.86
C VAL A 2 -18.30 39.05 16.03
N ASN A 3 -17.94 38.78 17.24
CA ASN A 3 -16.76 38.03 17.66
C ASN A 3 -16.83 36.58 17.13
N PRO A 4 -15.85 36.05 16.39
CA PRO A 4 -15.89 34.72 15.81
C PRO A 4 -15.78 33.55 16.81
N GLN A 5 -15.67 33.80 18.09
CA GLN A 5 -15.48 32.75 19.09
C GLN A 5 -16.77 32.18 19.72
N ASP A 6 -17.94 32.75 19.43
CA ASP A 6 -19.18 32.34 20.09
C ASP A 6 -20.06 31.33 19.31
N SER A 7 -19.64 30.81 18.18
CA SER A 7 -20.54 30.07 17.30
C SER A 7 -20.40 28.54 17.28
N LEU A 8 -19.74 27.89 18.26
CA LEU A 8 -19.63 26.41 18.21
C LEU A 8 -19.65 25.73 19.60
N ARG A 9 -20.74 25.92 20.36
CA ARG A 9 -21.14 24.98 21.40
C ARG A 9 -22.50 24.36 21.08
N LEU A 10 -22.53 23.46 20.09
CA LEU A 10 -23.69 22.59 19.90
C LEU A 10 -23.47 21.29 20.69
N SER A 11 -24.36 21.02 21.65
CA SER A 11 -24.37 19.76 22.40
C SER A 11 -24.77 18.60 21.47
N ARG A 12 -24.33 17.37 21.75
CA ARG A 12 -24.76 16.15 21.04
C ARG A 12 -26.29 16.03 20.91
N ARG A 13 -27.04 16.53 21.89
CA ARG A 13 -28.52 16.53 21.89
C ARG A 13 -29.11 17.56 20.92
N SER A 14 -28.45 18.67 20.69
CA SER A 14 -28.91 19.69 19.71
C SER A 14 -28.74 19.24 18.28
N LEU A 15 -27.69 18.46 17.98
CA LEU A 15 -27.47 17.85 16.65
C LEU A 15 -28.54 16.80 16.29
N LEU A 16 -29.06 16.07 17.28
CA LEU A 16 -30.09 15.06 17.06
C LEU A 16 -31.52 15.65 16.98
N LYS A 17 -31.76 16.85 17.49
CA LYS A 17 -33.06 17.54 17.42
C LYS A 17 -33.20 18.48 16.21
N ALA A 18 -32.10 18.88 15.58
CA ALA A 18 -32.12 19.70 14.36
C ALA A 18 -32.13 18.80 13.12
N GLY A 19 -33.12 17.95 12.98
CA GLY A 19 -33.48 17.26 11.75
C GLY A 19 -34.05 18.23 10.73
N GLY A 20 -33.32 19.21 10.33
CA GLY A 20 -33.76 20.20 9.36
C GLY A 20 -32.65 21.22 9.08
N THR A 21 -32.16 21.17 7.87
CA THR A 21 -31.54 22.29 7.15
C THR A 21 -30.57 23.21 7.92
N THR A 22 -29.32 22.77 8.07
CA THR A 22 -28.20 23.70 8.12
C THR A 22 -26.99 23.09 7.45
N ALA A 23 -26.51 23.75 6.42
CA ALA A 23 -25.35 23.35 5.64
C ALA A 23 -24.11 23.23 6.53
N VAL A 24 -23.57 22.03 6.66
CA VAL A 24 -22.22 21.81 7.19
C VAL A 24 -21.24 22.08 6.06
N THR A 25 -20.93 23.34 5.88
CA THR A 25 -19.82 23.80 5.05
C THR A 25 -18.55 23.80 5.88
N SER A 26 -17.94 22.67 6.05
CA SER A 26 -16.49 22.57 6.31
C SER A 26 -16.12 21.12 6.64
N GLY A 27 -15.12 20.61 5.94
CA GLY A 27 -14.62 19.26 5.94
C GLY A 27 -13.97 18.75 7.22
N THR A 28 -14.74 18.59 8.31
CA THR A 28 -14.21 18.09 9.58
C THR A 28 -15.02 16.99 10.22
N ILE A 29 -15.64 16.16 9.43
CA ILE A 29 -16.28 14.98 10.00
C ILE A 29 -15.73 13.73 9.30
N ALA A 30 -14.51 13.35 9.69
CA ALA A 30 -13.94 12.05 9.45
C ALA A 30 -14.30 11.12 10.61
N GLY A 31 -15.52 10.63 10.57
CA GLY A 31 -16.06 9.67 11.52
C GLY A 31 -17.31 9.04 10.90
N PRO A 32 -18.08 8.24 11.61
CA PRO A 32 -19.30 7.58 11.10
C PRO A 32 -20.32 8.54 10.48
N VAL A 33 -20.15 9.84 10.65
CA VAL A 33 -20.98 10.90 10.05
C VAL A 33 -20.76 11.06 8.55
N ALA A 34 -19.65 10.58 7.96
CA ALA A 34 -19.47 10.62 6.51
C ALA A 34 -20.48 9.72 5.77
N GLY A 35 -20.91 8.62 6.39
CA GLY A 35 -22.02 7.78 5.89
C GLY A 35 -23.38 8.47 6.03
N LEU A 36 -23.60 9.17 7.14
CA LEU A 36 -24.82 9.95 7.39
C LEU A 36 -24.92 11.22 6.51
N ALA A 37 -23.79 11.87 6.20
CA ALA A 37 -23.78 13.01 5.29
C ALA A 37 -24.23 12.62 3.87
N GLY A 38 -23.89 11.42 3.40
CA GLY A 38 -24.38 10.89 2.13
C GLY A 38 -25.86 10.57 2.11
N ALA A 39 -26.44 10.23 3.26
CA ALA A 39 -27.88 9.97 3.41
C ALA A 39 -28.69 11.25 3.63
N LEU A 40 -28.07 12.29 4.22
CA LEU A 40 -28.76 13.55 4.52
C LEU A 40 -28.75 14.56 3.36
N PHE A 41 -27.79 14.42 2.41
CA PHE A 41 -27.73 15.27 1.22
C PHE A 41 -27.44 14.39 0.01
N PRO A 42 -28.45 13.98 -0.75
CA PRO A 42 -28.23 13.19 -1.96
C PRO A 42 -27.37 14.02 -2.92
N VAL A 43 -26.12 13.58 -3.10
CA VAL A 43 -25.14 14.21 -3.99
C VAL A 43 -25.75 14.47 -5.36
N GLU A 44 -26.53 13.53 -5.86
CA GLU A 44 -27.20 13.65 -7.14
C GLU A 44 -28.18 14.84 -7.22
N ALA A 45 -28.89 15.16 -6.14
CA ALA A 45 -29.77 16.33 -6.10
C ALA A 45 -28.96 17.64 -6.19
N GLN A 46 -27.80 17.69 -5.50
CA GLN A 46 -26.91 18.87 -5.58
C GLN A 46 -26.29 19.02 -6.97
N LEU A 47 -25.92 17.91 -7.61
CA LEU A 47 -25.39 17.94 -8.97
C LEU A 47 -26.46 18.47 -9.95
N LYS A 48 -27.70 17.97 -9.88
CA LYS A 48 -28.82 18.46 -10.70
C LYS A 48 -29.15 19.93 -10.45
N GLU A 49 -29.07 20.39 -9.20
CA GLU A 49 -29.26 21.81 -8.87
C GLU A 49 -28.19 22.68 -9.53
N LEU A 50 -26.93 22.23 -9.55
CA LEU A 50 -25.85 22.96 -10.21
C LEU A 50 -26.03 22.96 -11.74
N GLU A 51 -26.42 21.82 -12.32
CA GLU A 51 -26.74 21.72 -13.76
C GLU A 51 -27.82 22.73 -14.17
N ALA A 52 -28.89 22.83 -13.38
CA ALA A 52 -29.94 23.83 -13.62
C ALA A 52 -29.45 25.30 -13.52
N LYS A 53 -28.27 25.51 -12.90
CA LYS A 53 -27.60 26.80 -12.78
C LYS A 53 -26.47 27.01 -13.79
N GLY A 54 -26.39 26.22 -14.86
CA GLY A 54 -25.40 26.34 -15.92
C GLY A 54 -24.02 25.78 -15.51
N TRP A 55 -23.99 24.66 -14.79
CA TRP A 55 -22.76 23.92 -14.51
C TRP A 55 -22.76 22.60 -15.26
N SER A 56 -21.60 22.19 -15.77
CA SER A 56 -21.42 20.92 -16.46
C SER A 56 -20.66 19.91 -15.59
N ARG A 57 -21.00 18.62 -15.78
CA ARG A 57 -20.33 17.48 -15.10
C ARG A 57 -19.10 17.04 -15.87
N HIS A 58 -18.01 16.85 -15.14
CA HIS A 58 -16.78 16.26 -15.66
C HIS A 58 -16.35 15.11 -14.73
N PRO A 59 -16.41 13.85 -15.21
CA PRO A 59 -15.92 12.70 -14.45
C PRO A 59 -14.42 12.86 -14.15
N LEU A 60 -14.04 12.54 -12.92
CA LEU A 60 -12.67 12.66 -12.44
C LEU A 60 -12.32 11.48 -11.53
N ALA A 61 -11.10 10.98 -11.61
CA ALA A 61 -10.56 10.01 -10.67
C ALA A 61 -9.57 10.67 -9.72
N CYS A 62 -9.74 10.44 -8.42
CA CYS A 62 -8.83 10.95 -7.40
C CYS A 62 -7.51 10.19 -7.40
N CYS A 63 -6.41 10.87 -7.71
CA CYS A 63 -5.06 10.29 -7.69
C CYS A 63 -4.24 10.66 -6.44
N MET A 64 -4.88 11.10 -5.36
CA MET A 64 -4.22 11.47 -4.11
C MET A 64 -3.71 10.26 -3.30
N CYS A 65 -4.19 9.08 -3.61
CA CYS A 65 -3.70 7.80 -3.07
C CYS A 65 -4.07 6.66 -4.02
N GLY A 66 -3.62 5.44 -3.75
CA GLY A 66 -3.87 4.27 -4.60
C GLY A 66 -5.32 3.78 -4.68
N ALA A 67 -6.28 4.49 -4.05
CA ALA A 67 -7.69 4.11 -4.10
C ALA A 67 -8.35 4.43 -5.45
N TYR A 68 -7.94 5.51 -6.12
CA TYR A 68 -8.58 5.98 -7.35
C TYR A 68 -10.10 6.11 -7.22
N CYS A 69 -10.56 6.79 -6.16
CA CYS A 69 -11.98 7.03 -5.96
C CYS A 69 -12.58 7.89 -7.08
N GLY A 70 -13.77 7.53 -7.54
CA GLY A 70 -14.49 8.32 -8.53
C GLY A 70 -14.99 9.64 -7.95
N LEU A 71 -14.73 10.73 -8.68
CA LEU A 71 -15.17 12.07 -8.36
C LEU A 71 -15.93 12.65 -9.55
N ILE A 72 -16.63 13.73 -9.30
CA ILE A 72 -17.24 14.59 -10.31
C ILE A 72 -16.76 16.01 -10.05
N ALA A 73 -16.13 16.61 -11.05
CA ALA A 73 -15.89 18.05 -11.06
C ALA A 73 -17.07 18.74 -11.76
N MET A 74 -17.75 19.62 -11.03
CA MET A 74 -18.76 20.52 -11.61
C MET A 74 -18.07 21.81 -12.00
N LYS A 75 -18.17 22.22 -13.27
CA LYS A 75 -17.63 23.47 -13.79
C LYS A 75 -18.74 24.38 -14.20
N LYS A 76 -18.63 25.66 -13.86
CA LYS A 76 -19.57 26.68 -14.31
C LYS A 76 -19.26 27.08 -15.76
N ASP A 77 -20.23 26.90 -16.64
CA ASP A 77 -20.04 27.08 -18.07
C ASP A 77 -19.74 28.53 -18.40
N GLY A 78 -18.82 28.76 -19.34
CA GLY A 78 -18.39 30.09 -19.77
C GLY A 78 -17.54 30.89 -18.78
N GLU A 79 -17.28 30.36 -17.58
CA GLU A 79 -16.51 31.06 -16.56
C GLU A 79 -15.04 30.54 -16.48
N PRO A 80 -14.07 31.43 -16.22
CA PRO A 80 -12.69 30.99 -15.97
C PRO A 80 -12.59 30.03 -14.79
N VAL A 81 -11.65 29.11 -14.87
CA VAL A 81 -11.39 28.12 -13.80
C VAL A 81 -10.91 28.81 -12.52
N SER A 82 -11.63 28.59 -11.43
CA SER A 82 -11.31 29.10 -10.10
C SER A 82 -11.95 28.25 -9.01
N GLU A 83 -11.62 28.49 -7.75
CA GLU A 83 -12.27 27.84 -6.60
C GLU A 83 -13.78 28.17 -6.48
N LYS A 84 -14.23 29.24 -7.15
CA LYS A 84 -15.66 29.66 -7.18
C LYS A 84 -16.42 28.98 -8.33
N THR A 85 -15.74 28.63 -9.41
CA THR A 85 -16.33 28.12 -10.66
C THR A 85 -16.10 26.64 -10.89
N VAL A 86 -15.36 25.97 -9.97
CA VAL A 86 -15.18 24.51 -9.95
C VAL A 86 -15.45 23.96 -8.56
N ARG A 87 -16.24 22.89 -8.50
CA ARG A 87 -16.54 22.17 -7.25
C ARG A 87 -16.33 20.67 -7.45
N ILE A 88 -15.75 19.99 -6.46
CA ILE A 88 -15.46 18.55 -6.52
C ILE A 88 -16.43 17.80 -5.61
N PHE A 89 -17.09 16.80 -6.16
CA PHE A 89 -18.04 15.94 -5.48
C PHE A 89 -17.61 14.47 -5.56
N PRO A 90 -18.05 13.61 -4.61
CA PRO A 90 -17.96 12.17 -4.81
C PRO A 90 -18.84 11.74 -5.97
N ASN A 91 -18.40 10.77 -6.76
CA ASN A 91 -19.23 10.14 -7.78
C ASN A 91 -20.05 9.01 -7.15
N PRO A 92 -21.40 9.14 -7.00
CA PRO A 92 -22.23 8.16 -6.32
C PRO A 92 -22.33 6.83 -7.07
N ASP A 93 -22.10 6.81 -8.37
CA ASP A 93 -22.26 5.63 -9.21
C ASP A 93 -20.95 4.88 -9.44
N HIS A 94 -19.81 5.50 -9.12
CA HIS A 94 -18.51 4.89 -9.34
C HIS A 94 -18.32 3.65 -8.45
N PRO A 95 -17.76 2.53 -8.98
CA PRO A 95 -17.56 1.30 -8.20
C PRO A 95 -16.61 1.48 -7.01
N GLN A 96 -15.72 2.47 -7.07
CA GLN A 96 -14.81 2.86 -5.98
C GLN A 96 -15.28 4.20 -5.41
N ARG A 97 -16.15 4.14 -4.40
CA ARG A 97 -16.72 5.33 -3.76
C ARG A 97 -15.85 5.77 -2.60
N GLY A 98 -15.42 7.02 -2.60
CA GLY A 98 -14.68 7.59 -1.46
C GLY A 98 -14.51 9.08 -1.63
N TYR A 99 -14.78 9.83 -0.55
CA TYR A 99 -14.59 11.28 -0.49
C TYR A 99 -14.03 11.64 0.87
N CYS A 100 -12.72 11.73 0.96
CA CYS A 100 -12.00 12.08 2.19
C CYS A 100 -11.46 13.51 2.13
N GLY A 101 -10.85 13.98 3.22
CA GLY A 101 -10.25 15.31 3.28
C GLY A 101 -9.26 15.60 2.16
N ARG A 102 -8.58 14.58 1.62
CA ARG A 102 -7.69 14.73 0.46
C ARG A 102 -8.44 15.06 -0.81
N ALA A 103 -9.51 14.33 -1.12
CA ALA A 103 -10.34 14.62 -2.28
C ALA A 103 -11.02 16.00 -2.17
N ALA A 104 -11.50 16.34 -0.97
CA ALA A 104 -12.06 17.66 -0.69
C ALA A 104 -11.06 18.79 -0.87
N SER A 105 -9.77 18.54 -0.71
CA SER A 105 -8.70 19.52 -0.85
C SER A 105 -8.25 19.76 -2.30
N THR A 106 -8.86 19.12 -3.30
CA THR A 106 -8.38 19.16 -4.69
C THR A 106 -8.21 20.59 -5.20
N MET A 107 -9.22 21.43 -5.04
CA MET A 107 -9.16 22.84 -5.51
C MET A 107 -8.17 23.68 -4.68
N TRP A 108 -8.07 23.41 -3.38
CA TRP A 108 -7.09 24.04 -2.50
C TRP A 108 -5.65 23.73 -2.92
N ILE A 109 -5.33 22.47 -3.24
CA ILE A 109 -4.00 22.07 -3.70
C ILE A 109 -3.73 22.64 -5.09
N TRP A 110 -4.75 22.66 -5.98
CA TRP A 110 -4.61 23.23 -7.31
C TRP A 110 -4.12 24.68 -7.28
N ASN A 111 -4.72 25.53 -6.45
CA ASN A 111 -4.37 26.95 -6.32
C ASN A 111 -3.61 27.26 -5.02
N HIS A 112 -2.79 26.32 -4.56
CA HIS A 112 -2.10 26.48 -3.28
C HIS A 112 -1.06 27.61 -3.33
N PRO A 113 -0.94 28.47 -2.29
CA PRO A 113 0.03 29.57 -2.28
C PRO A 113 1.49 29.12 -2.47
N LEU A 114 1.83 27.91 -2.01
CA LEU A 114 3.16 27.32 -2.19
C LEU A 114 3.28 26.47 -3.46
N ARG A 115 2.33 26.56 -4.41
CA ARG A 115 2.44 25.85 -5.68
C ARG A 115 3.76 26.15 -6.36
N LEU A 116 4.51 25.10 -6.74
CA LEU A 116 5.69 25.23 -7.59
C LEU A 116 5.24 25.75 -8.95
N LYS A 117 5.81 26.90 -9.39
CA LYS A 117 5.35 27.58 -10.59
C LYS A 117 6.37 27.54 -11.73
N LYS A 118 7.66 27.62 -11.40
CA LYS A 118 8.77 27.62 -12.36
C LYS A 118 9.84 26.64 -11.92
N PRO A 119 10.71 26.18 -12.84
CA PRO A 119 11.88 25.42 -12.48
C PRO A 119 12.79 26.21 -11.53
N LEU A 120 13.29 25.51 -10.50
CA LEU A 120 14.15 26.07 -9.48
C LEU A 120 15.51 25.36 -9.53
N LYS A 121 16.60 26.14 -9.63
CA LYS A 121 17.98 25.68 -9.59
C LYS A 121 18.62 26.03 -8.26
N ARG A 122 19.33 25.10 -7.66
CA ARG A 122 20.01 25.31 -6.38
C ARG A 122 21.22 26.22 -6.56
N VAL A 123 21.32 27.26 -5.70
CA VAL A 123 22.43 28.22 -5.66
C VAL A 123 23.31 28.11 -4.40
N GLY A 124 22.91 27.28 -3.45
CA GLY A 124 23.65 27.04 -2.20
C GLY A 124 24.11 25.59 -2.06
N LYS A 125 24.57 25.24 -0.85
CA LYS A 125 24.85 23.84 -0.51
C LYS A 125 23.57 23.03 -0.42
N ARG A 126 23.63 21.73 -0.69
CA ARG A 126 22.51 20.83 -0.47
C ARG A 126 22.02 20.90 0.97
N GLY A 127 20.71 20.92 1.15
CA GLY A 127 20.07 21.06 2.46
C GLY A 127 20.00 22.52 2.96
N GLU A 128 20.50 23.53 2.25
CA GLU A 128 20.27 24.94 2.58
C GLU A 128 18.93 25.45 2.07
N GLY A 129 18.35 24.81 1.05
CA GLY A 129 17.05 25.19 0.47
C GLY A 129 17.08 26.50 -0.30
N LYS A 130 18.24 26.95 -0.78
CA LYS A 130 18.40 28.19 -1.57
C LYS A 130 18.31 27.90 -3.05
N PHE A 131 17.38 28.59 -3.72
CA PHE A 131 17.09 28.39 -5.14
C PHE A 131 16.93 29.70 -5.87
N GLU A 132 17.18 29.68 -7.17
CA GLU A 132 16.80 30.71 -8.14
C GLU A 132 15.84 30.13 -9.17
N GLU A 133 14.95 30.96 -9.70
CA GLU A 133 14.09 30.58 -10.82
C GLU A 133 14.90 30.57 -12.12
N VAL A 134 14.75 29.52 -12.91
CA VAL A 134 15.41 29.38 -14.22
C VAL A 134 14.38 29.00 -15.29
N SER A 135 14.74 29.14 -16.55
CA SER A 135 13.89 28.67 -17.65
C SER A 135 13.82 27.14 -17.71
N TRP A 136 12.77 26.61 -18.32
CA TRP A 136 12.70 25.19 -18.63
C TRP A 136 13.85 24.73 -19.53
N ASP A 137 14.27 25.56 -20.47
CA ASP A 137 15.37 25.19 -21.39
C ASP A 137 16.69 25.06 -20.66
N GLU A 138 17.04 26.02 -19.81
CA GLU A 138 18.24 25.95 -18.96
C GLU A 138 18.20 24.73 -18.04
N ALA A 139 17.10 24.53 -17.32
CA ALA A 139 16.98 23.42 -16.37
C ALA A 139 17.13 22.06 -17.06
N LEU A 140 16.40 21.85 -18.16
CA LEU A 140 16.41 20.55 -18.86
C LEU A 140 17.75 20.27 -19.55
N THR A 141 18.44 21.31 -20.06
CA THR A 141 19.75 21.17 -20.70
C THR A 141 20.81 20.77 -19.68
N ASP A 142 20.94 21.51 -18.57
CA ASP A 142 21.93 21.19 -17.55
C ASP A 142 21.68 19.83 -16.90
N ILE A 143 20.42 19.48 -16.62
CA ILE A 143 20.08 18.16 -16.08
C ILE A 143 20.46 17.05 -17.06
N ALA A 144 20.19 17.23 -18.36
CA ALA A 144 20.50 16.24 -19.39
C ALA A 144 22.02 16.04 -19.54
N GLU A 145 22.80 17.12 -19.58
CA GLU A 145 24.26 17.08 -19.65
C GLU A 145 24.86 16.39 -18.41
N ARG A 146 24.43 16.75 -17.22
CA ARG A 146 24.88 16.13 -15.98
C ARG A 146 24.48 14.66 -15.89
N MET A 147 23.26 14.30 -16.29
CA MET A 147 22.84 12.90 -16.36
C MET A 147 23.70 12.13 -17.36
N LYS A 148 23.97 12.70 -18.53
CA LYS A 148 24.83 12.09 -19.52
C LYS A 148 26.24 11.85 -18.98
N ALA A 149 26.83 12.82 -18.32
CA ALA A 149 28.15 12.68 -17.68
C ALA A 149 28.19 11.56 -16.64
N VAL A 150 27.11 11.39 -15.85
CA VAL A 150 26.99 10.28 -14.90
C VAL A 150 26.93 8.94 -15.64
N VAL A 151 26.14 8.85 -16.70
CA VAL A 151 26.01 7.60 -17.50
C VAL A 151 27.31 7.26 -18.22
N ASP A 152 27.98 8.25 -18.82
CA ASP A 152 29.25 8.04 -19.52
C ASP A 152 30.34 7.52 -18.57
N LYS A 153 30.31 7.94 -17.30
CA LYS A 153 31.30 7.53 -16.30
C LYS A 153 30.97 6.22 -15.58
N TYR A 154 29.68 5.97 -15.28
CA TYR A 154 29.26 4.88 -14.38
C TYR A 154 28.26 3.89 -15.02
N GLY A 155 27.84 4.14 -16.25
CA GLY A 155 26.84 3.35 -16.97
C GLY A 155 25.38 3.69 -16.57
N GLU A 156 24.43 3.21 -17.37
CA GLU A 156 23.00 3.52 -17.21
C GLU A 156 22.42 3.07 -15.86
N ALA A 157 22.95 1.99 -15.29
CA ALA A 157 22.52 1.47 -14.00
C ALA A 157 22.77 2.44 -12.84
N SER A 158 23.66 3.44 -13.01
CA SER A 158 23.94 4.47 -12.01
C SER A 158 22.82 5.52 -11.85
N VAL A 159 21.87 5.54 -12.80
CA VAL A 159 20.70 6.41 -12.76
C VAL A 159 19.52 5.64 -12.12
N CYS A 160 18.94 6.22 -11.08
CA CYS A 160 17.79 5.66 -10.39
C CYS A 160 16.62 6.67 -10.40
N ALA A 161 15.40 6.17 -10.62
CA ALA A 161 14.20 6.96 -10.42
C ALA A 161 13.33 6.31 -9.35
N THR A 162 12.74 7.15 -8.49
CA THR A 162 11.81 6.72 -7.46
C THR A 162 10.54 7.55 -7.48
N SER A 163 9.40 6.93 -7.16
CA SER A 163 8.13 7.65 -7.12
C SER A 163 7.21 7.13 -6.03
N HIS A 164 6.32 8.01 -5.58
CA HIS A 164 5.12 7.65 -4.83
C HIS A 164 3.85 7.91 -5.66
N SER A 165 4.01 8.28 -6.93
CA SER A 165 2.90 8.43 -7.87
C SER A 165 2.38 7.05 -8.27
N PHE A 166 1.08 6.92 -8.31
CA PHE A 166 0.41 5.68 -8.72
C PHE A 166 0.38 5.50 -10.24
N SER A 167 0.74 6.52 -10.98
CA SER A 167 0.74 6.53 -12.45
C SER A 167 1.99 5.92 -13.08
N GLY A 168 3.02 5.63 -12.27
CA GLY A 168 4.23 4.95 -12.74
C GLY A 168 5.09 5.75 -13.72
N PHE A 169 5.03 7.08 -13.67
CA PHE A 169 5.68 7.97 -14.64
C PHE A 169 7.21 7.89 -14.62
N SER A 170 7.82 7.60 -13.48
CA SER A 170 9.29 7.49 -13.36
C SER A 170 9.94 6.49 -14.32
N LYS A 171 9.18 5.50 -14.79
CA LYS A 171 9.66 4.55 -15.82
C LYS A 171 9.97 5.20 -17.17
N TRP A 172 9.35 6.34 -17.48
CA TRP A 172 9.53 7.01 -18.75
C TRP A 172 10.94 7.63 -18.93
N LEU A 173 11.72 7.71 -17.86
CA LEU A 173 13.15 8.01 -17.95
C LEU A 173 13.97 6.73 -17.95
N THR A 174 13.81 5.90 -16.92
CA THR A 174 14.73 4.79 -16.66
C THR A 174 14.64 3.69 -17.71
N ALA A 175 13.45 3.34 -18.16
CA ALA A 175 13.27 2.26 -19.13
C ALA A 175 13.90 2.61 -20.50
N PRO A 176 13.59 3.72 -21.18
CA PRO A 176 14.22 4.05 -22.45
C PRO A 176 15.69 4.43 -22.30
N LEU A 177 16.14 4.93 -21.16
CA LEU A 177 17.58 5.11 -20.87
C LEU A 177 18.32 3.77 -20.84
N GLY A 178 17.67 2.68 -20.43
CA GLY A 178 18.28 1.36 -20.23
C GLY A 178 18.61 1.03 -18.78
N SER A 179 18.27 1.91 -17.83
CA SER A 179 18.47 1.64 -16.40
C SER A 179 17.42 0.68 -15.85
N PRO A 180 17.80 -0.34 -15.06
CA PRO A 180 16.85 -1.20 -14.36
C PRO A 180 16.23 -0.50 -13.14
N ASN A 181 16.79 0.62 -12.68
CA ASN A 181 16.53 1.20 -11.36
C ASN A 181 15.33 2.16 -11.33
N ASN A 182 14.16 1.66 -11.68
CA ASN A 182 12.90 2.30 -11.33
C ASN A 182 12.36 1.64 -10.05
N ILE A 183 12.54 2.29 -8.91
CA ILE A 183 12.29 1.69 -7.59
C ILE A 183 11.14 2.39 -6.90
N SER A 184 10.07 1.64 -6.63
CA SER A 184 8.90 2.16 -5.92
C SER A 184 9.11 2.20 -4.39
N HIS A 185 8.11 2.70 -3.68
CA HIS A 185 8.07 2.80 -2.22
C HIS A 185 7.57 1.52 -1.50
N SER A 186 7.53 0.38 -2.17
CA SER A 186 6.84 -0.81 -1.63
C SER A 186 7.43 -1.32 -0.32
N ALA A 187 8.73 -1.17 -0.10
CA ALA A 187 9.40 -1.54 1.15
C ALA A 187 8.80 -0.85 2.38
N THR A 188 8.35 0.40 2.24
CA THR A 188 7.69 1.17 3.31
C THR A 188 6.16 1.09 3.26
N CYS A 189 5.61 0.34 2.32
CA CYS A 189 4.18 0.22 2.08
C CYS A 189 3.65 -1.17 2.43
N ASN A 190 3.83 -2.16 1.56
CA ASN A 190 3.25 -3.50 1.74
C ASN A 190 4.07 -4.60 1.03
N SER A 191 5.40 -4.51 1.01
CA SER A 191 6.24 -5.51 0.32
C SER A 191 6.06 -6.90 0.94
N ALA A 192 6.15 -7.00 2.26
CA ALA A 192 5.99 -8.25 3.00
C ALA A 192 4.61 -8.89 2.78
N GLY A 193 3.52 -8.09 2.84
CA GLY A 193 2.16 -8.59 2.63
C GLY A 193 1.90 -9.05 1.19
N ILE A 194 2.48 -8.38 0.18
CA ILE A 194 2.39 -8.81 -1.22
C ILE A 194 3.07 -10.16 -1.39
N SER A 195 4.30 -10.31 -0.90
CA SER A 195 5.07 -11.54 -1.02
C SER A 195 4.42 -12.70 -0.24
N ALA A 196 3.96 -12.46 0.98
CA ALA A 196 3.28 -13.46 1.79
C ALA A 196 2.00 -14.00 1.12
N ARG A 197 1.18 -13.11 0.52
CA ARG A 197 0.01 -13.54 -0.26
C ARG A 197 0.40 -14.34 -1.50
N ASP A 198 1.44 -13.92 -2.20
CA ASP A 198 1.95 -14.65 -3.35
C ASP A 198 2.46 -16.06 -2.98
N TRP A 199 2.99 -16.23 -1.77
CA TRP A 199 3.46 -17.54 -1.29
C TRP A 199 2.31 -18.44 -0.82
N VAL A 200 1.27 -17.87 -0.22
CA VAL A 200 0.13 -18.66 0.27
C VAL A 200 -0.85 -18.99 -0.87
N PHE A 201 -1.11 -18.07 -1.79
CA PHE A 201 -2.13 -18.21 -2.83
C PHE A 201 -1.60 -18.25 -4.27
N GLY A 202 -0.30 -17.97 -4.48
CA GLY A 202 0.31 -17.86 -5.80
C GLY A 202 0.21 -16.48 -6.43
N LYS A 203 1.19 -16.13 -7.26
CA LYS A 203 1.37 -14.79 -7.88
C LYS A 203 0.22 -14.33 -8.78
N SER A 204 -0.55 -15.27 -9.28
CA SER A 204 -1.68 -14.99 -10.17
C SER A 204 -2.79 -15.93 -9.80
N PHE A 205 -3.40 -15.75 -8.66
CA PHE A 205 -4.55 -16.54 -8.30
C PHE A 205 -5.56 -16.54 -9.45
N LYS A 206 -5.73 -17.71 -10.07
CA LYS A 206 -6.60 -17.90 -11.25
C LYS A 206 -6.41 -16.90 -12.40
N GLY A 207 -5.24 -16.28 -12.50
CA GLY A 207 -4.88 -15.37 -13.60
C GLY A 207 -5.55 -13.99 -13.57
N ALA A 208 -6.15 -13.56 -12.47
CA ALA A 208 -7.09 -12.47 -12.58
C ALA A 208 -7.06 -11.37 -11.55
N GLY A 209 -6.17 -11.21 -10.69
CA GLY A 209 -6.27 -10.03 -9.86
C GLY A 209 -5.74 -10.17 -8.44
N LYS A 210 -6.10 -9.22 -7.61
CA LYS A 210 -5.75 -9.19 -6.19
C LYS A 210 -6.79 -9.93 -5.37
N MET A 211 -6.39 -10.41 -4.21
CA MET A 211 -7.33 -10.83 -3.19
C MET A 211 -7.72 -9.64 -2.32
N GLU A 212 -9.01 -9.44 -2.15
CA GLU A 212 -9.59 -8.36 -1.35
C GLU A 212 -10.76 -8.92 -0.51
N PRO A 213 -11.02 -8.40 0.69
CA PRO A 213 -12.23 -8.73 1.43
C PRO A 213 -13.49 -8.34 0.65
N ASP A 214 -14.49 -9.19 0.64
CA ASP A 214 -15.81 -8.84 0.11
C ASP A 214 -16.57 -7.99 1.14
N TYR A 215 -16.17 -6.73 1.27
CA TYR A 215 -16.72 -5.80 2.25
C TYR A 215 -18.23 -5.63 2.15
N ALA A 216 -18.82 -5.91 0.98
CA ALA A 216 -20.27 -5.80 0.81
C ALA A 216 -21.06 -6.91 1.52
N ASN A 217 -20.49 -8.11 1.63
CA ASN A 217 -21.19 -9.29 2.06
C ASN A 217 -20.62 -9.95 3.31
N LEU A 218 -19.46 -9.52 3.80
CA LEU A 218 -18.86 -10.07 5.02
C LEU A 218 -19.75 -9.86 6.26
N ARG A 219 -19.62 -10.75 7.23
CA ARG A 219 -20.36 -10.74 8.51
C ARG A 219 -19.46 -10.48 9.71
N TYR A 220 -18.17 -10.80 9.61
CA TYR A 220 -17.17 -10.59 10.64
C TYR A 220 -15.83 -10.22 10.00
N LEU A 221 -15.23 -9.14 10.44
CA LEU A 221 -14.01 -8.60 9.90
C LEU A 221 -13.01 -8.32 11.01
N ILE A 222 -11.80 -8.85 10.88
CA ILE A 222 -10.65 -8.47 11.71
C ILE A 222 -9.74 -7.59 10.85
N LEU A 223 -9.56 -6.36 11.27
CA LEU A 223 -8.61 -5.39 10.69
C LEU A 223 -7.33 -5.39 11.52
N ILE A 224 -6.21 -5.72 10.91
CA ILE A 224 -4.90 -5.72 11.59
C ILE A 224 -4.09 -4.50 11.14
N GLY A 225 -3.77 -3.59 12.08
CA GLY A 225 -2.95 -2.40 11.82
C GLY A 225 -3.47 -1.52 10.69
N ARG A 226 -4.78 -1.52 10.43
CA ARG A 226 -5.41 -0.81 9.32
C ARG A 226 -6.33 0.31 9.78
N SER A 227 -6.03 1.54 9.33
CA SER A 227 -6.95 2.66 9.44
C SER A 227 -7.78 2.79 8.15
N MET A 228 -9.07 2.49 8.22
CA MET A 228 -10.00 2.63 7.08
C MET A 228 -10.17 4.09 6.67
N GLY A 229 -10.03 5.04 7.59
CA GLY A 229 -10.05 6.48 7.30
C GLY A 229 -8.93 6.95 6.39
N SER A 230 -7.79 6.27 6.36
CA SER A 230 -6.68 6.59 5.45
C SER A 230 -6.85 5.97 4.06
N SER A 231 -7.84 5.08 3.86
CA SER A 231 -8.09 4.35 2.61
C SER A 231 -9.60 4.19 2.40
N MET A 232 -10.29 5.30 2.20
CA MET A 232 -11.76 5.42 2.24
C MET A 232 -12.52 4.63 1.15
N GLY A 233 -11.83 4.13 0.12
CA GLY A 233 -12.50 3.50 -1.00
C GLY A 233 -13.41 2.31 -0.65
N ALA A 234 -13.01 1.50 0.33
CA ALA A 234 -13.81 0.38 0.81
C ALA A 234 -14.76 0.74 1.97
N LEU A 235 -14.58 1.90 2.60
CA LEU A 235 -15.31 2.25 3.83
C LEU A 235 -16.81 2.36 3.60
N HIS A 236 -17.25 2.92 2.48
CA HIS A 236 -18.67 3.01 2.15
C HIS A 236 -19.33 1.62 2.10
N THR A 237 -18.70 0.68 1.38
CA THR A 237 -19.19 -0.70 1.25
C THR A 237 -19.18 -1.44 2.58
N LEU A 238 -18.14 -1.24 3.39
CA LEU A 238 -18.05 -1.80 4.74
C LEU A 238 -19.16 -1.23 5.66
N ASN A 239 -19.45 0.07 5.58
CA ASN A 239 -20.53 0.66 6.38
C ASN A 239 -21.90 0.07 6.01
N LEU A 240 -22.18 -0.19 4.74
CA LEU A 240 -23.39 -0.91 4.34
C LEU A 240 -23.46 -2.33 4.94
N ALA A 241 -22.34 -3.03 5.07
CA ALA A 241 -22.30 -4.32 5.76
C ALA A 241 -22.53 -4.17 7.27
N ARG A 242 -21.97 -3.15 7.91
CA ARG A 242 -22.18 -2.85 9.34
C ARG A 242 -23.64 -2.53 9.65
N GLU A 243 -24.32 -1.77 8.78
CA GLU A 243 -25.76 -1.50 8.90
C GLU A 243 -26.59 -2.80 8.87
N ARG A 244 -26.11 -3.86 8.24
CA ARG A 244 -26.71 -5.20 8.24
C ARG A 244 -26.20 -6.09 9.38
N GLY A 245 -25.46 -5.54 10.33
CA GLY A 245 -24.99 -6.25 11.53
C GLY A 245 -23.61 -6.92 11.40
N ALA A 246 -22.82 -6.60 10.37
CA ALA A 246 -21.43 -7.08 10.30
C ALA A 246 -20.60 -6.53 11.47
N LYS A 247 -19.94 -7.44 12.18
CA LYS A 247 -19.04 -7.10 13.29
C LYS A 247 -17.64 -6.75 12.77
N VAL A 248 -17.04 -5.70 13.30
CA VAL A 248 -15.68 -5.28 12.95
C VAL A 248 -14.80 -5.23 14.20
N ILE A 249 -13.72 -5.97 14.17
CA ILE A 249 -12.65 -5.99 15.19
C ILE A 249 -11.46 -5.25 14.62
N ALA A 250 -10.93 -4.28 15.36
CA ALA A 250 -9.76 -3.50 14.95
C ALA A 250 -8.59 -3.74 15.90
N VAL A 251 -7.62 -4.54 15.47
CA VAL A 251 -6.43 -4.89 16.24
C VAL A 251 -5.32 -3.91 15.88
N ASP A 252 -4.94 -3.05 16.84
CA ASP A 252 -3.97 -1.97 16.60
C ASP A 252 -3.43 -1.47 17.96
N PRO A 253 -2.16 -1.08 18.09
CA PRO A 253 -1.61 -0.47 19.30
C PRO A 253 -2.28 0.86 19.66
N ARG A 254 -2.86 1.55 18.68
CA ARG A 254 -3.62 2.77 18.86
C ARG A 254 -5.06 2.57 18.40
N MET A 255 -6.02 3.26 19.01
CA MET A 255 -7.41 3.23 18.56
C MET A 255 -7.54 3.79 17.14
N PRO A 256 -7.86 2.98 16.13
CA PRO A 256 -7.98 3.44 14.74
C PRO A 256 -9.30 4.18 14.49
N ASP A 257 -9.36 4.95 13.41
CA ASP A 257 -10.51 5.83 13.10
C ASP A 257 -11.85 5.08 13.05
N ILE A 258 -11.86 3.85 12.56
CA ILE A 258 -13.09 3.05 12.46
C ILE A 258 -13.66 2.68 13.83
N ALA A 259 -12.83 2.63 14.86
CA ALA A 259 -13.25 2.31 16.23
C ALA A 259 -13.84 3.53 17.00
N TYR A 260 -13.88 4.71 16.40
CA TYR A 260 -14.69 5.82 16.92
C TYR A 260 -16.20 5.61 16.72
N GLY A 261 -16.58 4.63 15.90
CA GLY A 261 -17.96 4.16 15.75
C GLY A 261 -18.23 2.91 16.58
N ASP A 262 -18.74 1.87 15.95
CA ASP A 262 -19.15 0.61 16.56
C ASP A 262 -18.15 -0.54 16.34
N ALA A 263 -17.01 -0.30 15.69
CA ALA A 263 -15.96 -1.30 15.61
C ALA A 263 -15.29 -1.49 16.97
N HIS A 264 -15.08 -2.74 17.34
CA HIS A 264 -14.43 -3.08 18.61
C HIS A 264 -12.91 -2.97 18.48
N TRP A 265 -12.31 -2.06 19.24
CA TRP A 265 -10.86 -1.92 19.30
C TRP A 265 -10.24 -2.93 20.27
N VAL A 266 -9.31 -3.70 19.75
CA VAL A 266 -8.49 -4.66 20.49
C VAL A 266 -7.05 -4.13 20.54
N PRO A 267 -6.64 -3.53 21.65
CA PRO A 267 -5.28 -3.00 21.80
C PRO A 267 -4.25 -4.15 21.85
N ILE A 268 -3.21 -4.08 21.01
CA ILE A 268 -2.15 -5.08 20.97
C ILE A 268 -0.78 -4.44 21.16
N ARG A 269 0.15 -5.14 21.84
CA ARG A 269 1.54 -4.70 21.91
C ARG A 269 2.19 -4.76 20.52
N PRO A 270 2.95 -3.71 20.11
CA PRO A 270 3.59 -3.68 18.81
C PRO A 270 4.43 -4.92 18.53
N GLY A 271 4.27 -5.49 17.32
CA GLY A 271 5.02 -6.67 16.86
C GLY A 271 4.52 -8.02 17.35
N GLN A 272 3.49 -8.07 18.21
CA GLN A 272 2.96 -9.33 18.77
C GLN A 272 1.81 -9.92 17.95
N ASP A 273 1.63 -9.45 16.73
CA ASP A 273 0.55 -9.88 15.82
C ASP A 273 0.67 -11.38 15.46
N GLY A 274 1.90 -11.90 15.36
CA GLY A 274 2.15 -13.31 15.12
C GLY A 274 1.71 -14.21 16.29
N ALA A 275 1.95 -13.77 17.53
CA ALA A 275 1.48 -14.49 18.72
C ALA A 275 -0.07 -14.48 18.80
N PHE A 276 -0.70 -13.36 18.44
CA PHE A 276 -2.17 -13.29 18.33
C PHE A 276 -2.70 -14.24 17.26
N ALA A 277 -2.12 -14.25 16.07
CA ALA A 277 -2.54 -15.12 14.97
C ALA A 277 -2.38 -16.62 15.31
N LEU A 278 -1.26 -17.00 15.92
CA LEU A 278 -1.02 -18.38 16.37
C LEU A 278 -1.98 -18.79 17.48
N ALA A 279 -2.36 -17.87 18.36
CA ALA A 279 -3.37 -18.15 19.38
C ALA A 279 -4.77 -18.35 18.79
N LEU A 280 -5.15 -17.59 17.76
CA LEU A 280 -6.39 -17.86 17.02
C LEU A 280 -6.35 -19.25 16.38
N LEU A 281 -5.23 -19.63 15.73
CA LEU A 281 -5.03 -20.98 15.18
C LEU A 281 -5.13 -22.06 16.27
N ASN A 282 -4.50 -21.83 17.44
CA ASN A 282 -4.56 -22.74 18.57
C ASN A 282 -6.02 -23.03 18.97
N VAL A 283 -6.83 -21.99 19.14
CA VAL A 283 -8.24 -22.18 19.50
C VAL A 283 -9.01 -22.88 18.38
N LEU A 284 -8.82 -22.50 17.12
CA LEU A 284 -9.48 -23.13 15.97
C LEU A 284 -9.18 -24.62 15.87
N MET A 285 -7.97 -25.01 16.16
CA MET A 285 -7.51 -26.42 16.13
C MET A 285 -8.01 -27.21 17.35
N THR A 286 -7.82 -26.67 18.55
CA THR A 286 -8.14 -27.38 19.80
C THR A 286 -9.64 -27.53 20.02
N GLU A 287 -10.44 -26.53 19.63
CA GLU A 287 -11.90 -26.58 19.71
C GLU A 287 -12.56 -27.13 18.43
N LYS A 288 -11.73 -27.59 17.45
CA LYS A 288 -12.20 -28.18 16.18
C LYS A 288 -13.16 -27.26 15.40
N LEU A 289 -12.87 -25.96 15.37
CA LEU A 289 -13.68 -24.94 14.71
C LEU A 289 -13.23 -24.64 13.27
N ALA A 290 -12.11 -25.21 12.83
CA ALA A 290 -11.61 -25.04 11.46
C ALA A 290 -12.50 -25.75 10.44
N ASP A 291 -12.48 -25.30 9.20
CA ASP A 291 -13.08 -25.98 8.04
C ASP A 291 -12.11 -27.10 7.58
N PHE A 292 -12.17 -28.26 8.27
CA PHE A 292 -11.24 -29.36 8.05
C PHE A 292 -11.39 -29.99 6.67
N GLU A 293 -12.56 -29.96 6.07
CA GLU A 293 -12.80 -30.40 4.69
C GLU A 293 -12.04 -29.51 3.71
N PHE A 294 -12.17 -28.18 3.88
CA PHE A 294 -11.42 -27.21 3.09
C PHE A 294 -9.90 -27.40 3.26
N LEU A 295 -9.44 -27.57 4.50
CA LEU A 295 -8.01 -27.78 4.79
C LEU A 295 -7.47 -29.06 4.12
N ALA A 296 -8.21 -30.14 4.16
CA ALA A 296 -7.80 -31.43 3.61
C ALA A 296 -7.71 -31.42 2.07
N HIS A 297 -8.67 -30.79 1.40
CA HIS A 297 -8.81 -30.88 -0.07
C HIS A 297 -8.28 -29.66 -0.83
N HIS A 298 -8.30 -28.48 -0.23
CA HIS A 298 -7.94 -27.22 -0.95
C HIS A 298 -6.69 -26.52 -0.44
N THR A 299 -6.00 -27.15 0.53
CA THR A 299 -4.70 -26.70 1.02
C THR A 299 -3.67 -27.84 0.97
N ASN A 300 -2.40 -27.50 1.15
CA ASN A 300 -1.35 -28.51 1.32
C ASN A 300 -1.22 -29.02 2.77
N ALA A 301 -2.25 -28.85 3.59
CA ALA A 301 -2.26 -29.25 5.01
C ALA A 301 -1.98 -30.73 5.23
N ALA A 302 -2.53 -31.59 4.35
CA ALA A 302 -2.36 -33.05 4.44
C ALA A 302 -1.07 -33.57 3.80
N TYR A 303 -0.27 -32.70 3.15
CA TYR A 303 0.95 -33.13 2.48
C TYR A 303 2.03 -33.51 3.49
N LEU A 304 2.74 -34.61 3.20
CA LEU A 304 3.76 -35.18 4.08
C LEU A 304 5.09 -34.47 3.91
N ILE A 305 5.70 -34.10 5.02
CA ILE A 305 6.98 -33.40 5.12
C ILE A 305 7.97 -34.34 5.83
N LYS A 306 9.14 -34.55 5.23
CA LYS A 306 10.24 -35.29 5.79
C LYS A 306 10.94 -34.52 6.92
N ALA A 307 11.75 -35.18 7.72
CA ALA A 307 12.50 -34.59 8.84
C ALA A 307 13.48 -33.47 8.38
N ASP A 308 13.94 -33.51 7.12
CA ASP A 308 14.79 -32.47 6.52
C ASP A 308 14.04 -31.22 6.12
N GLY A 309 12.71 -31.19 6.30
CA GLY A 309 11.83 -30.08 5.92
C GLY A 309 11.38 -30.11 4.46
N GLU A 310 11.82 -31.06 3.66
CA GLU A 310 11.39 -31.22 2.28
C GLU A 310 10.11 -32.05 2.17
N PRO A 311 9.23 -31.76 1.20
CA PRO A 311 8.04 -32.58 0.99
C PRO A 311 8.41 -33.98 0.56
N LEU A 312 7.64 -34.98 1.00
CA LEU A 312 7.71 -36.32 0.45
C LEU A 312 7.13 -36.33 -0.96
N THR A 313 7.93 -36.74 -1.94
CA THR A 313 7.50 -36.83 -3.33
C THR A 313 7.41 -38.28 -3.78
N GLN A 314 6.68 -38.53 -4.87
CA GLN A 314 6.61 -39.86 -5.46
C GLN A 314 8.00 -40.41 -5.86
N ALA A 315 8.89 -39.53 -6.32
CA ALA A 315 10.27 -39.89 -6.68
C ALA A 315 11.12 -40.32 -5.49
N ASP A 316 10.75 -39.97 -4.25
CA ASP A 316 11.45 -40.43 -3.05
C ASP A 316 11.15 -41.91 -2.74
N VAL A 317 9.95 -42.42 -3.19
CA VAL A 317 9.44 -43.75 -2.82
C VAL A 317 9.40 -44.69 -4.03
N GLU A 318 9.24 -44.19 -5.22
CA GLU A 318 9.12 -44.95 -6.45
C GLU A 318 10.22 -44.57 -7.44
N ALA A 319 10.98 -45.56 -7.98
CA ALA A 319 12.15 -45.34 -8.83
C ALA A 319 11.81 -44.51 -10.13
N GLN A 320 10.58 -44.62 -10.62
CA GLN A 320 10.07 -43.85 -11.78
C GLN A 320 9.09 -42.76 -11.35
N GLY A 321 9.08 -42.39 -10.08
CA GLY A 321 8.15 -41.44 -9.48
C GLY A 321 8.41 -40.01 -9.91
N SER A 322 7.38 -39.18 -9.85
CA SER A 322 7.43 -37.76 -10.17
C SER A 322 7.80 -36.91 -8.96
N LYS A 323 8.73 -35.96 -9.13
CA LYS A 323 9.02 -34.90 -8.13
C LYS A 323 7.90 -33.85 -8.00
N ALA A 324 6.90 -33.87 -8.87
CA ALA A 324 5.78 -32.93 -8.86
C ALA A 324 4.50 -33.53 -8.21
N LEU A 325 4.59 -34.78 -7.73
CA LEU A 325 3.53 -35.44 -6.99
C LEU A 325 3.95 -35.62 -5.54
N TYR A 326 3.09 -35.19 -4.65
CA TYR A 326 3.33 -35.10 -3.19
C TYR A 326 2.53 -36.18 -2.46
N GLY A 327 3.13 -36.76 -1.42
CA GLY A 327 2.52 -37.80 -0.60
C GLY A 327 1.43 -37.26 0.31
N VAL A 328 0.29 -37.95 0.33
CA VAL A 328 -0.85 -37.73 1.24
C VAL A 328 -1.23 -39.10 1.83
N HIS A 329 -1.38 -39.20 3.15
CA HIS A 329 -1.89 -40.41 3.75
C HIS A 329 -3.43 -40.44 3.64
N ASP A 330 -3.95 -41.48 2.96
CA ASP A 330 -5.40 -41.74 2.83
C ASP A 330 -5.87 -42.61 4.01
N THR A 331 -6.71 -42.07 4.88
CA THR A 331 -7.23 -42.79 6.06
C THR A 331 -8.12 -43.95 5.67
N LYS A 332 -8.81 -43.93 4.55
CA LYS A 332 -9.74 -44.99 4.09
C LYS A 332 -8.96 -46.24 3.64
N ARG A 333 -7.85 -46.01 2.91
CA ARG A 333 -7.00 -47.08 2.36
C ARG A 333 -5.82 -47.44 3.27
N ASN A 334 -5.55 -46.59 4.24
CA ASN A 334 -4.39 -46.65 5.13
C ASN A 334 -3.06 -46.76 4.34
N THR A 335 -2.91 -45.93 3.34
CA THR A 335 -1.74 -45.90 2.43
C THR A 335 -1.42 -44.46 1.99
N ILE A 336 -0.22 -44.27 1.49
CA ILE A 336 0.17 -43.00 0.86
C ILE A 336 -0.34 -42.99 -0.58
N VAL A 337 -0.99 -41.89 -0.96
CA VAL A 337 -1.43 -41.59 -2.32
C VAL A 337 -0.77 -40.31 -2.79
N TRP A 338 -0.68 -40.13 -4.11
CA TRP A 338 0.03 -39.03 -4.72
C TRP A 338 -0.92 -37.98 -5.26
N GLN A 339 -0.67 -36.73 -4.88
CA GLN A 339 -1.44 -35.58 -5.32
C GLN A 339 -0.53 -34.51 -5.91
N GLY A 340 -1.06 -33.72 -6.86
CA GLY A 340 -0.29 -32.65 -7.48
C GLY A 340 -1.09 -31.88 -8.52
N VAL A 341 -0.38 -31.13 -9.36
CA VAL A 341 -0.97 -30.30 -10.41
C VAL A 341 -0.87 -31.03 -11.74
N LYS A 342 -1.99 -31.12 -12.46
CA LYS A 342 -2.02 -31.50 -13.88
C LYS A 342 -1.70 -30.26 -14.72
N THR A 343 -0.66 -30.39 -15.55
CA THR A 343 -0.22 -29.29 -16.44
C THR A 343 -0.47 -29.63 -17.90
N ASP A 344 -0.64 -28.61 -18.75
CA ASP A 344 -0.63 -28.74 -20.19
C ASP A 344 0.81 -28.85 -20.74
N GLU A 345 0.93 -29.01 -22.06
CA GLU A 345 2.22 -29.10 -22.75
C GLU A 345 3.12 -27.86 -22.57
N LYS A 346 2.54 -26.73 -22.20
CA LYS A 346 3.26 -25.46 -21.92
C LYS A 346 3.59 -25.29 -20.45
N GLY A 347 3.26 -26.28 -19.59
CA GLY A 347 3.46 -26.24 -18.15
C GLY A 347 2.43 -25.40 -17.37
N ALA A 348 1.32 -25.00 -18.02
CA ALA A 348 0.26 -24.27 -17.34
C ALA A 348 -0.63 -25.24 -16.56
N ALA A 349 -0.98 -24.89 -15.33
CA ALA A 349 -1.85 -25.69 -14.47
C ALA A 349 -3.30 -25.73 -15.03
N ILE A 350 -3.80 -26.93 -15.33
CA ILE A 350 -5.11 -27.16 -15.93
C ILE A 350 -6.06 -27.98 -15.05
N GLY A 351 -5.60 -28.54 -13.95
CA GLY A 351 -6.38 -29.34 -13.04
C GLY A 351 -5.52 -29.96 -11.92
N PHE A 352 -6.12 -30.90 -11.21
CA PHE A 352 -5.46 -31.63 -10.13
C PHE A 352 -5.21 -33.09 -10.51
N VAL A 353 -4.11 -33.64 -9.98
CA VAL A 353 -3.87 -35.08 -9.90
C VAL A 353 -4.27 -35.50 -8.51
N GLU A 354 -5.50 -35.96 -8.35
CA GLU A 354 -6.05 -36.47 -7.09
C GLU A 354 -7.24 -37.37 -7.35
N SER A 355 -7.53 -38.29 -6.42
CA SER A 355 -8.74 -39.10 -6.46
C SER A 355 -9.78 -38.48 -5.54
N ALA A 356 -11.01 -38.33 -6.05
CA ALA A 356 -12.16 -37.86 -5.27
C ALA A 356 -12.52 -38.77 -4.08
N GLU A 357 -12.06 -40.03 -4.10
CA GLU A 357 -12.29 -40.97 -3.01
C GLU A 357 -11.26 -40.89 -1.87
N THR A 358 -10.20 -40.11 -2.04
CA THR A 358 -9.16 -39.92 -1.02
C THR A 358 -9.73 -39.20 0.20
N VAL A 359 -9.49 -39.74 1.38
CA VAL A 359 -9.80 -39.11 2.67
C VAL A 359 -8.46 -38.70 3.33
N PRO A 360 -7.98 -37.45 3.08
CA PRO A 360 -6.67 -37.02 3.55
C PRO A 360 -6.57 -36.98 5.08
N ASN A 361 -5.53 -37.56 5.63
CA ASN A 361 -5.20 -37.48 7.06
C ASN A 361 -4.44 -36.19 7.36
N LEU A 362 -5.01 -35.28 8.11
CA LEU A 362 -4.35 -34.03 8.49
C LEU A 362 -3.32 -34.19 9.64
N THR A 363 -3.36 -35.28 10.36
CA THR A 363 -2.55 -35.51 11.58
C THR A 363 -1.64 -36.71 11.47
N TYR A 364 -1.36 -37.20 10.25
CA TYR A 364 -0.47 -38.33 10.06
C TYR A 364 0.94 -38.01 10.53
N ASP A 365 1.50 -38.95 11.28
CA ASP A 365 2.87 -38.99 11.76
C ASP A 365 3.33 -40.45 11.72
N GLY A 366 4.42 -40.77 11.01
CA GLY A 366 4.86 -42.12 10.79
C GLY A 366 6.08 -42.19 9.89
N ASP A 367 6.52 -43.43 9.60
CA ASP A 367 7.72 -43.70 8.79
C ASP A 367 7.36 -44.10 7.35
N VAL A 368 8.22 -43.72 6.40
CA VAL A 368 8.11 -44.08 4.98
C VAL A 368 9.45 -44.63 4.52
N THR A 369 9.40 -45.76 3.82
CA THR A 369 10.59 -46.34 3.19
C THR A 369 10.86 -45.69 1.85
N LEU A 370 12.04 -45.13 1.66
CA LEU A 370 12.51 -44.52 0.42
C LEU A 370 13.03 -45.57 -0.59
N THR A 371 13.28 -45.12 -1.81
CA THR A 371 13.79 -45.99 -2.91
C THR A 371 15.14 -46.63 -2.60
N ASP A 372 15.96 -46.03 -1.75
CA ASP A 372 17.25 -46.57 -1.30
C ASP A 372 17.13 -47.54 -0.12
N GLY A 373 15.92 -47.85 0.34
CA GLY A 373 15.61 -48.71 1.47
C GLY A 373 15.69 -48.04 2.83
N THR A 374 16.04 -46.78 2.92
CA THR A 374 16.03 -46.03 4.19
C THR A 374 14.62 -45.73 4.65
N SER A 375 14.36 -45.86 5.96
CA SER A 375 13.09 -45.41 6.55
C SER A 375 13.27 -44.02 7.14
N VAL A 376 12.37 -43.08 6.74
CA VAL A 376 12.42 -41.71 7.21
C VAL A 376 11.10 -41.29 7.85
N PRO A 377 11.14 -40.57 8.97
CA PRO A 377 9.91 -40.03 9.56
C PRO A 377 9.32 -38.94 8.70
N VAL A 378 8.00 -38.98 8.55
CA VAL A 378 7.21 -37.94 7.86
C VAL A 378 6.03 -37.52 8.72
N THR A 379 5.69 -36.24 8.63
CA THR A 379 4.52 -35.67 9.29
C THR A 379 3.80 -34.73 8.38
N THR A 380 2.54 -34.41 8.65
CA THR A 380 1.77 -33.49 7.79
C THR A 380 2.13 -32.03 8.03
N ALA A 381 1.98 -31.20 6.99
CA ALA A 381 2.13 -29.75 7.11
C ALA A 381 1.17 -29.14 8.16
N TYR A 382 -0.03 -29.70 8.31
CA TYR A 382 -0.97 -29.32 9.37
C TYR A 382 -0.42 -29.63 10.77
N ALA A 383 0.13 -30.82 10.99
CA ALA A 383 0.68 -31.22 12.29
C ALA A 383 1.86 -30.33 12.69
N LEU A 384 2.73 -29.95 11.74
CA LEU A 384 3.81 -28.99 11.99
C LEU A 384 3.28 -27.63 12.44
N LEU A 385 2.25 -27.12 11.77
CA LEU A 385 1.63 -25.84 12.15
C LEU A 385 0.89 -25.95 13.49
N ALA A 386 0.24 -27.08 13.76
CA ALA A 386 -0.42 -27.34 15.04
C ALA A 386 0.58 -27.38 16.20
N LYS A 387 1.74 -28.02 15.99
CA LYS A 387 2.86 -28.01 16.95
C LYS A 387 3.33 -26.60 17.26
N GLU A 388 3.53 -25.76 16.26
CA GLU A 388 3.89 -24.36 16.46
C GLU A 388 2.81 -23.61 17.24
N ALA A 389 1.55 -23.72 16.82
CA ALA A 389 0.41 -23.06 17.46
C ALA A 389 0.17 -23.52 18.91
N SER A 390 0.57 -24.77 19.26
CA SER A 390 0.39 -25.32 20.61
C SER A 390 1.14 -24.54 21.71
N ALA A 391 2.23 -23.87 21.34
CA ALA A 391 3.00 -23.02 22.25
C ALA A 391 2.28 -21.68 22.54
N PHE A 392 1.29 -21.32 21.75
CA PHE A 392 0.57 -20.03 21.83
C PHE A 392 -0.87 -20.23 22.32
N THR A 393 -1.02 -20.88 23.49
CA THR A 393 -2.34 -20.92 24.13
C THR A 393 -2.87 -19.52 24.39
N PRO A 394 -4.19 -19.29 24.49
CA PRO A 394 -4.74 -17.97 24.80
C PRO A 394 -4.10 -17.30 26.03
N GLY A 395 -3.77 -18.09 27.06
CA GLY A 395 -3.08 -17.61 28.26
C GLY A 395 -1.64 -17.15 28.01
N GLN A 396 -0.87 -17.88 27.19
CA GLN A 396 0.50 -17.49 26.83
C GLN A 396 0.48 -16.28 25.90
N ALA A 397 -0.36 -16.29 24.87
CA ALA A 397 -0.51 -15.17 23.95
C ALA A 397 -0.99 -13.89 24.65
N SER A 398 -1.86 -14.01 25.67
CA SER A 398 -2.29 -12.87 26.49
C SER A 398 -1.10 -12.17 27.17
N LYS A 399 -0.15 -12.92 27.72
CA LYS A 399 1.07 -12.35 28.32
C LYS A 399 1.93 -11.62 27.30
N MET A 400 1.98 -12.08 26.06
CA MET A 400 2.77 -11.48 24.99
C MET A 400 2.06 -10.28 24.37
N THR A 401 0.81 -10.45 23.97
CA THR A 401 0.04 -9.46 23.21
C THR A 401 -0.56 -8.33 24.07
N GLY A 402 -0.86 -8.63 25.35
CA GLY A 402 -1.63 -7.77 26.23
C GLY A 402 -3.15 -7.86 26.03
N ILE A 403 -3.63 -8.74 25.13
CA ILE A 403 -5.06 -9.02 24.89
C ILE A 403 -5.50 -10.05 25.93
N ALA A 404 -6.66 -9.89 26.55
CA ALA A 404 -7.19 -10.87 27.51
C ALA A 404 -7.42 -12.24 26.85
N ALA A 405 -7.14 -13.33 27.56
CA ALA A 405 -7.20 -14.68 27.03
C ALA A 405 -8.61 -15.06 26.56
N ASP A 406 -9.65 -14.68 27.33
CA ASP A 406 -11.05 -14.86 26.98
C ASP A 406 -11.46 -14.07 25.73
N GLU A 407 -10.89 -12.90 25.54
CA GLU A 407 -11.10 -12.08 24.36
C GLU A 407 -10.50 -12.76 23.10
N ILE A 408 -9.31 -13.35 23.21
CA ILE A 408 -8.70 -14.13 22.12
C ILE A 408 -9.61 -15.30 21.73
N VAL A 409 -10.11 -16.04 22.74
CA VAL A 409 -11.02 -17.17 22.50
C VAL A 409 -12.32 -16.71 21.86
N ARG A 410 -12.91 -15.61 22.34
CA ARG A 410 -14.13 -15.04 21.79
C ARG A 410 -13.94 -14.66 20.31
N ILE A 411 -12.83 -13.97 19.99
CA ILE A 411 -12.52 -13.56 18.61
C ILE A 411 -12.37 -14.79 17.71
N ALA A 412 -11.67 -15.84 18.14
CA ALA A 412 -11.47 -17.05 17.37
C ALA A 412 -12.78 -17.78 17.08
N ARG A 413 -13.66 -17.94 18.09
CA ARG A 413 -14.97 -18.54 17.94
C ARG A 413 -15.88 -17.74 17.02
N ASP A 414 -15.95 -16.43 17.18
CA ASP A 414 -16.74 -15.55 16.30
C ASP A 414 -16.19 -15.62 14.87
N PHE A 415 -14.87 -15.60 14.68
CA PHE A 415 -14.23 -15.70 13.39
C PHE A 415 -14.61 -16.99 12.64
N ALA A 416 -14.62 -18.14 13.33
CA ALA A 416 -15.06 -19.40 12.77
C ALA A 416 -16.56 -19.40 12.46
N ASN A 417 -17.40 -19.02 13.43
CA ASN A 417 -18.85 -19.06 13.33
C ASN A 417 -19.39 -18.20 12.17
N PHE A 418 -18.78 -17.06 11.93
CA PHE A 418 -19.19 -16.14 10.84
C PHE A 418 -18.44 -16.38 9.55
N LYS A 419 -17.54 -17.37 9.49
CA LYS A 419 -16.55 -17.50 8.40
C LYS A 419 -15.91 -16.15 8.09
N GLY A 420 -15.38 -15.52 9.14
CA GLY A 420 -14.87 -14.17 9.13
C GLY A 420 -13.70 -13.95 8.17
N VAL A 421 -13.35 -12.71 7.94
CA VAL A 421 -12.22 -12.30 7.12
C VAL A 421 -11.20 -11.57 7.97
N ILE A 422 -9.93 -11.93 7.84
CA ILE A 422 -8.81 -11.09 8.28
C ILE A 422 -8.37 -10.25 7.09
N ASP A 423 -8.44 -8.93 7.25
CA ASP A 423 -7.87 -7.98 6.31
C ASP A 423 -6.51 -7.54 6.87
N ASP A 424 -5.45 -8.07 6.29
CA ASP A 424 -4.07 -7.70 6.59
C ASP A 424 -3.74 -6.26 6.14
N GLY A 425 -4.58 -5.69 5.30
CA GLY A 425 -4.59 -4.30 4.86
C GLY A 425 -3.24 -3.79 4.40
N TRP A 426 -2.87 -2.67 4.97
CA TRP A 426 -1.57 -2.04 4.87
C TRP A 426 -0.81 -2.13 6.21
N TYR A 427 -0.84 -3.30 6.84
CA TYR A 427 0.06 -3.62 7.94
C TYR A 427 1.48 -3.64 7.39
N THR A 428 2.11 -2.51 7.39
CA THR A 428 3.45 -2.36 6.85
C THR A 428 4.48 -2.94 7.81
N SER A 429 5.66 -3.26 7.31
CA SER A 429 6.84 -3.70 8.06
C SER A 429 7.19 -2.74 9.19
N LYS A 430 6.40 -2.75 10.26
CA LYS A 430 6.54 -1.81 11.36
C LYS A 430 7.65 -2.22 12.32
N ASN A 431 7.80 -3.52 12.55
CA ASN A 431 8.68 -4.06 13.57
C ASN A 431 9.82 -4.93 13.01
N GLY A 432 9.81 -5.23 11.69
CA GLY A 432 10.82 -6.09 11.06
C GLY A 432 10.61 -7.59 11.24
N ASN A 433 9.45 -8.01 11.80
CA ASN A 433 9.04 -9.40 11.97
C ASN A 433 7.74 -9.74 11.23
N ASP A 434 7.42 -9.04 10.15
CA ASP A 434 6.07 -9.01 9.59
C ASP A 434 5.78 -10.11 8.58
N VAL A 435 6.78 -10.71 7.95
CA VAL A 435 6.60 -11.64 6.83
C VAL A 435 5.75 -12.85 7.22
N ASN A 436 6.10 -13.51 8.34
CA ASN A 436 5.32 -14.64 8.83
C ASN A 436 3.97 -14.20 9.40
N ASN A 437 3.87 -13.01 9.97
CA ASN A 437 2.58 -12.47 10.42
C ASN A 437 1.58 -12.40 9.26
N TYR A 438 2.00 -11.86 8.11
CA TYR A 438 1.15 -11.84 6.91
C TYR A 438 0.80 -13.25 6.39
N ARG A 439 1.74 -14.20 6.46
CA ARG A 439 1.44 -15.59 6.10
C ARG A 439 0.37 -16.16 7.02
N LEU A 440 0.51 -15.99 8.33
CA LEU A 440 -0.46 -16.45 9.34
C LEU A 440 -1.86 -15.84 9.13
N PHE A 441 -1.96 -14.55 8.80
CA PHE A 441 -3.25 -13.93 8.52
C PHE A 441 -3.94 -14.54 7.30
N ASN A 442 -3.18 -14.84 6.25
CA ASN A 442 -3.72 -15.48 5.06
C ASN A 442 -4.08 -16.96 5.29
N ILE A 443 -3.28 -17.68 6.09
CA ILE A 443 -3.56 -19.04 6.53
C ILE A 443 -4.84 -19.09 7.38
N LEU A 444 -5.05 -18.15 8.30
CA LEU A 444 -6.28 -18.05 9.11
C LEU A 444 -7.53 -17.90 8.23
N ASN A 445 -7.46 -17.13 7.15
CA ASN A 445 -8.57 -17.06 6.19
C ASN A 445 -8.87 -18.43 5.56
N ALA A 446 -7.84 -19.22 5.26
CA ALA A 446 -8.02 -20.59 4.76
C ALA A 446 -8.60 -21.53 5.82
N PHE A 447 -8.26 -21.34 7.10
CA PHE A 447 -8.76 -22.18 8.20
C PHE A 447 -10.27 -22.14 8.38
N VAL A 448 -10.92 -21.06 7.99
CA VAL A 448 -12.38 -20.95 8.04
C VAL A 448 -13.05 -21.17 6.69
N GLY A 449 -12.29 -21.60 5.67
CA GLY A 449 -12.79 -21.92 4.34
C GLY A 449 -13.46 -20.76 3.62
N ASN A 450 -13.00 -19.51 3.82
CA ASN A 450 -13.65 -18.33 3.26
C ASN A 450 -13.03 -17.80 1.96
N ILE A 451 -12.15 -18.59 1.33
CA ILE A 451 -11.41 -18.17 0.13
C ILE A 451 -12.32 -18.20 -1.11
N ASP A 452 -12.38 -17.08 -1.81
CA ASP A 452 -13.17 -16.79 -3.03
C ASP A 452 -14.70 -17.07 -2.89
N ARG A 453 -15.20 -17.10 -1.66
CA ARG A 453 -16.63 -17.22 -1.34
C ARG A 453 -17.25 -15.85 -1.09
N LYS A 454 -18.56 -15.75 -1.29
CA LYS A 454 -19.32 -14.55 -0.96
C LYS A 454 -19.15 -14.19 0.51
N GLY A 455 -18.70 -12.95 0.79
CA GLY A 455 -18.42 -12.48 2.13
C GLY A 455 -17.03 -12.90 2.68
N GLY A 456 -16.21 -13.59 1.87
CA GLY A 456 -14.87 -14.03 2.23
C GLY A 456 -13.75 -13.14 1.69
N LEU A 457 -12.54 -13.70 1.67
CA LEU A 457 -11.37 -13.12 0.99
C LEU A 457 -11.41 -13.58 -0.47
N VAL A 458 -11.66 -12.64 -1.39
CA VAL A 458 -12.03 -12.99 -2.77
C VAL A 458 -11.08 -12.42 -3.79
N VAL A 459 -10.96 -13.10 -4.91
CA VAL A 459 -10.20 -12.63 -6.07
C VAL A 459 -11.01 -11.59 -6.84
N THR A 460 -10.44 -10.41 -7.03
CA THR A 460 -11.08 -9.37 -7.85
C THR A 460 -11.15 -9.78 -9.32
N ALA A 461 -12.19 -9.37 -10.02
CA ALA A 461 -12.38 -9.74 -11.41
C ALA A 461 -11.32 -9.14 -12.36
N GLY A 462 -10.76 -7.99 -12.01
CA GLY A 462 -9.79 -7.25 -12.80
C GLY A 462 -10.34 -6.81 -14.17
N ALA A 463 -10.15 -5.56 -14.57
CA ALA A 463 -10.62 -5.08 -15.87
C ALA A 463 -9.78 -5.61 -17.04
N GLY A 464 -8.54 -6.00 -16.77
CA GLY A 464 -7.58 -6.33 -17.83
C GLY A 464 -7.07 -5.08 -18.59
N PHE A 465 -7.39 -3.88 -18.10
CA PHE A 465 -6.88 -2.64 -18.68
C PHE A 465 -5.37 -2.52 -18.43
N LYS A 466 -4.62 -2.34 -19.51
CA LYS A 466 -3.19 -2.06 -19.47
C LYS A 466 -2.95 -0.74 -20.17
N ARG A 467 -2.51 0.26 -19.41
CA ARG A 467 -2.02 1.49 -20.03
C ARG A 467 -0.84 1.14 -20.94
N PRO A 468 -0.81 1.64 -22.18
CA PRO A 468 0.42 1.56 -22.97
C PRO A 468 1.53 2.22 -22.15
N GLY A 469 2.71 1.72 -22.23
CA GLY A 469 3.84 2.24 -21.48
C GLY A 469 5.12 1.84 -22.13
N VAL A 470 6.19 2.53 -21.75
CA VAL A 470 7.51 1.97 -21.97
C VAL A 470 7.56 0.65 -21.21
N SER A 471 7.55 -0.45 -21.95
CA SER A 471 7.55 -1.79 -21.36
C SER A 471 8.84 -2.01 -20.57
N ASP A 472 8.79 -2.91 -19.59
CA ASP A 472 9.98 -3.31 -18.84
C ASP A 472 11.01 -3.95 -19.82
N GLY A 473 11.71 -3.11 -20.60
CA GLY A 473 12.85 -3.48 -21.40
C GLY A 473 12.62 -3.98 -22.82
N LYS A 474 11.45 -3.69 -23.39
CA LYS A 474 11.22 -3.94 -24.82
C LYS A 474 10.81 -2.67 -25.54
N GLY A 475 11.50 -2.34 -26.62
CA GLY A 475 11.10 -1.28 -27.53
C GLY A 475 9.84 -1.62 -28.31
N PRO A 476 9.31 -0.65 -29.11
CA PRO A 476 8.18 -0.87 -30.00
C PRO A 476 8.40 -2.01 -31.00
N ASP A 477 9.65 -2.30 -31.31
CA ASP A 477 10.14 -3.38 -32.20
C ASP A 477 10.28 -4.74 -31.51
N GLY A 478 10.00 -4.81 -30.19
CA GLY A 478 10.16 -6.03 -29.41
C GLY A 478 11.60 -6.33 -28.97
N GLN A 479 12.59 -5.55 -29.37
CA GLN A 479 13.97 -5.72 -28.92
C GLN A 479 14.13 -5.36 -27.44
N LYS A 480 14.89 -6.17 -26.71
CA LYS A 480 15.24 -5.88 -25.32
C LYS A 480 16.36 -4.84 -25.30
N TRP A 481 16.07 -3.68 -24.71
CA TRP A 481 17.05 -2.60 -24.54
C TRP A 481 17.23 -2.16 -23.08
N ALA A 482 16.42 -2.62 -22.15
CA ALA A 482 16.66 -2.42 -20.72
C ALA A 482 17.43 -3.59 -20.12
N MET A 483 18.25 -3.29 -19.12
CA MET A 483 18.88 -4.34 -18.32
C MET A 483 17.80 -5.23 -17.69
N ALA A 484 18.11 -6.52 -17.56
CA ALA A 484 17.20 -7.48 -16.94
C ALA A 484 16.71 -6.99 -15.57
N LYS A 485 15.44 -7.20 -15.27
CA LYS A 485 14.79 -6.74 -14.04
C LYS A 485 15.49 -7.27 -12.77
N GLU A 486 16.11 -8.44 -12.87
CA GLU A 486 16.92 -9.08 -11.83
C GLU A 486 18.19 -8.29 -11.49
N LYS A 487 18.66 -7.43 -12.40
CA LYS A 487 19.79 -6.51 -12.18
C LYS A 487 19.40 -5.21 -11.49
N ARG A 488 18.12 -5.00 -11.21
CA ARG A 488 17.67 -3.87 -10.39
C ARG A 488 18.30 -3.98 -9.01
N ILE A 489 18.92 -2.90 -8.54
CA ILE A 489 19.78 -2.93 -7.36
C ILE A 489 19.10 -3.50 -6.11
N ASP A 490 17.86 -3.17 -5.88
CA ASP A 490 17.11 -3.68 -4.74
C ASP A 490 16.73 -5.16 -4.87
N LYS A 491 16.61 -5.69 -6.11
CA LYS A 491 16.38 -7.11 -6.37
C LYS A 491 17.62 -7.97 -6.11
N ILE A 492 18.80 -7.41 -6.28
CA ILE A 492 20.05 -8.11 -5.95
C ILE A 492 20.17 -8.32 -4.45
N VAL A 493 19.75 -7.34 -3.64
CA VAL A 493 19.90 -7.36 -2.17
C VAL A 493 18.69 -7.98 -1.48
N THR A 494 17.48 -7.70 -1.99
CA THR A 494 16.19 -8.19 -1.45
C THR A 494 15.35 -8.79 -2.59
N PRO A 495 15.57 -10.05 -2.97
CA PRO A 495 15.04 -10.66 -4.22
C PRO A 495 13.53 -10.60 -4.37
N GLU A 496 12.78 -10.70 -3.29
CA GLU A 496 11.31 -10.69 -3.30
C GLU A 496 10.68 -9.30 -3.12
N THR A 497 11.50 -8.26 -3.03
CA THR A 497 10.96 -6.90 -2.93
C THR A 497 10.19 -6.50 -4.18
N SER A 498 9.08 -5.80 -4.00
CA SER A 498 8.39 -5.09 -5.09
C SER A 498 8.94 -3.68 -5.31
N GLY A 499 9.81 -3.19 -4.43
CA GLY A 499 10.54 -1.93 -4.53
C GLY A 499 11.13 -1.50 -3.19
N ASN A 500 12.45 -1.47 -3.08
CA ASN A 500 13.18 -1.06 -1.89
C ASN A 500 14.20 0.03 -2.21
N PHE A 501 13.75 1.29 -2.14
CA PHE A 501 14.61 2.43 -2.43
C PHE A 501 15.73 2.63 -1.39
N TRP A 502 15.57 2.09 -0.18
CA TRP A 502 16.63 2.11 0.84
C TRP A 502 17.93 1.47 0.36
N VAL A 503 17.85 0.38 -0.42
CA VAL A 503 19.00 -0.28 -1.01
C VAL A 503 19.73 0.65 -1.98
N ALA A 504 18.99 1.45 -2.76
CA ALA A 504 19.61 2.44 -3.64
C ALA A 504 20.36 3.52 -2.84
N LEU A 505 19.81 3.97 -1.70
CA LEU A 505 20.49 4.92 -0.80
C LEU A 505 21.78 4.32 -0.22
N GLU A 506 21.77 3.05 0.17
CA GLU A 506 22.97 2.34 0.62
C GLU A 506 24.02 2.27 -0.48
N ALA A 507 23.60 2.05 -1.73
CA ALA A 507 24.51 2.03 -2.88
C ALA A 507 25.07 3.39 -3.26
N VAL A 508 24.36 4.49 -2.98
CA VAL A 508 24.91 5.85 -3.09
C VAL A 508 26.13 6.01 -2.17
N LEU A 509 26.01 5.51 -0.93
CA LEU A 509 27.06 5.66 0.09
C LEU A 509 28.21 4.66 -0.07
N SER A 510 27.93 3.43 -0.44
CA SER A 510 28.90 2.33 -0.48
C SER A 510 29.47 2.03 -1.86
N GLY A 511 28.79 2.46 -2.93
CA GLY A 511 29.08 2.06 -4.30
C GLY A 511 28.76 0.58 -4.62
N LYS A 512 28.14 -0.14 -3.71
CA LYS A 512 27.89 -1.59 -3.86
C LYS A 512 26.38 -1.91 -3.93
N PRO A 513 25.95 -2.94 -4.69
CA PRO A 513 26.73 -3.80 -5.61
C PRO A 513 27.24 -3.07 -6.86
N TYR A 514 26.69 -1.91 -7.17
CA TYR A 514 27.19 -0.92 -8.15
C TYR A 514 26.72 0.49 -7.72
N PRO A 515 27.41 1.56 -8.17
CA PRO A 515 27.11 2.90 -7.68
C PRO A 515 25.80 3.46 -8.23
N ILE A 516 25.02 4.13 -7.38
CA ILE A 516 23.94 5.05 -7.79
C ILE A 516 24.48 6.47 -7.63
N ARG A 517 24.42 7.27 -8.70
CA ARG A 517 25.01 8.62 -8.74
C ARG A 517 24.04 9.71 -9.15
N ALA A 518 22.98 9.36 -9.90
CA ALA A 518 21.90 10.27 -10.25
C ALA A 518 20.55 9.72 -9.77
N VAL A 519 19.73 10.56 -9.12
CA VAL A 519 18.41 10.18 -8.61
C VAL A 519 17.36 11.17 -9.09
N PHE A 520 16.27 10.65 -9.63
CA PHE A 520 15.06 11.38 -10.01
C PHE A 520 13.91 11.02 -9.08
N CYS A 521 13.45 11.98 -8.29
CA CYS A 521 12.38 11.83 -7.31
C CYS A 521 11.08 12.42 -7.87
N VAL A 522 10.13 11.56 -8.26
CA VAL A 522 8.89 11.94 -8.93
C VAL A 522 7.72 11.83 -7.98
N GLY A 523 7.18 12.96 -7.52
CA GLY A 523 6.03 13.03 -6.64
C GLY A 523 6.21 12.22 -5.35
N SER A 524 7.35 12.39 -4.63
CA SER A 524 7.66 11.57 -3.46
C SER A 524 8.42 12.29 -2.36
N THR A 525 7.90 12.21 -1.14
CA THR A 525 8.49 12.79 0.08
C THR A 525 9.39 11.77 0.79
N LEU A 526 10.66 11.71 0.43
CA LEU A 526 11.58 10.69 0.96
C LEU A 526 11.71 10.73 2.49
N PHE A 527 11.77 11.92 3.11
CA PHE A 527 11.89 12.05 4.57
C PHE A 527 10.65 11.58 5.36
N HIS A 528 9.50 11.44 4.70
CA HIS A 528 8.30 10.84 5.25
C HIS A 528 8.06 9.39 4.77
N ARG A 529 9.04 8.82 4.08
CA ARG A 529 8.95 7.49 3.50
C ARG A 529 10.08 6.58 3.95
N GLU A 530 11.33 7.06 3.84
CA GLU A 530 12.51 6.26 4.17
C GLU A 530 12.85 6.38 5.66
N SER A 531 13.30 5.29 6.26
CA SER A 531 13.76 5.26 7.64
C SER A 531 15.16 5.88 7.77
N ASN A 532 15.56 6.30 8.99
CA ASN A 532 16.85 6.89 9.28
C ASN A 532 17.19 8.12 8.40
N SER A 533 16.46 9.21 8.65
CA SER A 533 16.58 10.42 7.85
C SER A 533 17.99 11.05 7.84
N ALA A 534 18.78 10.83 8.88
CA ALA A 534 20.17 11.30 8.90
C ALA A 534 21.05 10.57 7.86
N ARG A 535 20.82 9.26 7.67
CA ARG A 535 21.49 8.48 6.63
C ARG A 535 21.00 8.86 5.24
N LEU A 536 19.69 9.12 5.09
CA LEU A 536 19.13 9.66 3.87
C LEU A 536 19.81 10.99 3.47
N GLN A 537 19.99 11.91 4.43
CA GLN A 537 20.69 13.18 4.16
C GLN A 537 22.08 12.95 3.59
N LYS A 538 22.90 12.09 4.24
CA LYS A 538 24.24 11.76 3.75
C LYS A 538 24.22 11.18 2.33
N ALA A 539 23.26 10.32 2.02
CA ALA A 539 23.13 9.78 0.68
C ALA A 539 22.78 10.88 -0.34
N LEU A 540 21.82 11.75 -0.04
CA LEU A 540 21.47 12.86 -0.92
C LEU A 540 22.62 13.84 -1.13
N GLU A 541 23.43 14.11 -0.10
CA GLU A 541 24.67 14.94 -0.20
C GLU A 541 25.69 14.35 -1.17
N SER A 542 25.77 13.02 -1.26
CA SER A 542 26.79 12.31 -2.02
C SER A 542 26.44 12.08 -3.50
N LEU A 543 25.24 12.47 -3.96
CA LEU A 543 24.82 12.33 -5.35
C LEU A 543 25.51 13.34 -6.27
N ASP A 544 25.80 12.92 -7.50
CA ASP A 544 26.28 13.82 -8.55
C ASP A 544 25.13 14.65 -9.13
N LEU A 545 23.90 14.06 -9.20
CA LEU A 545 22.69 14.73 -9.66
C LEU A 545 21.48 14.28 -8.83
N PHE A 546 20.71 15.24 -8.32
CA PHE A 546 19.45 14.98 -7.65
C PHE A 546 18.36 15.93 -8.15
N VAL A 547 17.33 15.37 -8.81
CA VAL A 547 16.22 16.12 -9.39
C VAL A 547 14.93 15.72 -8.69
N VAL A 548 14.15 16.71 -8.27
CA VAL A 548 12.82 16.53 -7.67
C VAL A 548 11.78 17.16 -8.58
N GLN A 549 10.74 16.43 -8.94
CA GLN A 549 9.56 16.98 -9.61
C GLN A 549 8.33 16.73 -8.75
N ASP A 550 7.59 17.80 -8.45
CA ASP A 550 6.39 17.74 -7.61
C ASP A 550 5.46 18.93 -7.87
N VAL A 551 4.28 18.89 -7.27
CA VAL A 551 3.26 19.96 -7.32
C VAL A 551 3.52 21.01 -6.26
N LEU A 552 3.90 20.61 -5.06
CA LEU A 552 4.16 21.45 -3.89
C LEU A 552 5.57 21.20 -3.35
N PRO A 553 6.24 22.19 -2.76
CA PRO A 553 7.53 21.99 -2.12
C PRO A 553 7.38 21.16 -0.83
N HIS A 554 8.38 20.38 -0.55
CA HIS A 554 8.50 19.60 0.69
C HIS A 554 9.97 19.42 1.05
N GLU A 555 10.23 18.79 2.18
CA GLU A 555 11.54 18.67 2.80
C GLU A 555 12.64 18.15 1.85
N VAL A 556 12.29 17.23 0.94
CA VAL A 556 13.23 16.67 -0.04
C VAL A 556 13.76 17.72 -1.03
N CYS A 557 12.94 18.72 -1.34
CA CYS A 557 13.32 19.78 -2.27
C CYS A 557 14.57 20.54 -1.81
N ASP A 558 14.76 20.75 -0.51
CA ASP A 558 15.94 21.47 0.03
C ASP A 558 17.27 20.79 -0.34
N TRP A 559 17.24 19.52 -0.72
CA TRP A 559 18.42 18.71 -1.07
C TRP A 559 18.64 18.57 -2.58
N ALA A 560 17.66 19.00 -3.40
CA ALA A 560 17.69 18.85 -4.85
C ALA A 560 18.67 19.83 -5.51
N ASP A 561 19.24 19.43 -6.63
CA ASP A 561 19.92 20.35 -7.56
C ASP A 561 18.89 21.14 -8.36
N TYR A 562 17.79 20.47 -8.73
CA TYR A 562 16.65 21.06 -9.44
C TYR A 562 15.32 20.63 -8.81
N VAL A 563 14.39 21.59 -8.67
CA VAL A 563 13.00 21.35 -8.31
C VAL A 563 12.12 21.79 -9.47
N LEU A 564 11.42 20.83 -10.09
CA LEU A 564 10.68 21.03 -11.32
C LEU A 564 9.17 20.99 -11.06
N PRO A 565 8.40 22.00 -11.51
CA PRO A 565 6.94 22.04 -11.30
C PRO A 565 6.22 21.03 -12.19
N ALA A 566 5.51 20.08 -11.55
CA ALA A 566 4.72 19.07 -12.23
C ALA A 566 3.23 19.40 -12.23
N THR A 567 2.50 18.89 -13.23
CA THR A 567 1.04 19.01 -13.27
C THR A 567 0.38 18.22 -12.15
N TYR A 568 -0.69 18.79 -11.61
CA TYR A 568 -1.55 18.11 -10.65
C TYR A 568 -2.55 17.19 -11.37
N TYR A 569 -3.05 16.13 -10.71
CA TYR A 569 -3.85 15.10 -11.40
C TYR A 569 -5.10 15.61 -12.13
N PRO A 570 -5.82 16.68 -11.71
CA PRO A 570 -6.94 17.19 -12.49
C PRO A 570 -6.53 18.01 -13.73
N GLU A 571 -5.22 18.30 -13.87
CA GLU A 571 -4.65 19.08 -14.99
C GLU A 571 -4.19 18.18 -16.14
N ARG A 572 -4.39 16.87 -16.03
CA ARG A 572 -3.95 15.90 -17.03
C ARG A 572 -4.93 14.74 -17.15
N ARG A 573 -4.87 14.07 -18.29
CA ARG A 573 -5.63 12.85 -18.52
C ARG A 573 -5.06 11.69 -17.70
N GLU A 574 -5.95 10.90 -17.07
CA GLU A 574 -5.58 9.72 -16.28
C GLU A 574 -6.49 8.53 -16.65
N THR A 575 -5.86 7.40 -16.97
CA THR A 575 -6.56 6.14 -17.20
C THR A 575 -6.00 5.06 -16.29
N ALA A 576 -6.85 4.25 -15.70
CA ALA A 576 -6.41 3.10 -14.91
C ALA A 576 -7.53 2.06 -14.70
N GLY A 577 -7.14 0.83 -14.35
CA GLY A 577 -8.07 -0.11 -13.74
C GLY A 577 -8.44 0.31 -12.31
N VAL A 578 -9.69 0.16 -11.93
CA VAL A 578 -10.16 0.43 -10.55
C VAL A 578 -9.65 -0.68 -9.63
N LYS A 579 -8.85 -0.31 -8.63
CA LYS A 579 -8.02 -1.29 -7.92
C LYS A 579 -8.73 -2.13 -6.87
N TRP A 580 -9.68 -1.55 -6.14
CA TRP A 580 -10.32 -2.21 -4.98
C TRP A 580 -11.80 -2.53 -5.21
N ALA A 581 -12.27 -2.37 -6.43
CA ALA A 581 -13.57 -2.91 -6.82
C ALA A 581 -13.45 -4.41 -7.06
N LEU A 582 -14.41 -5.19 -6.60
CA LEU A 582 -14.46 -6.62 -6.86
C LEU A 582 -14.73 -6.91 -8.33
N ASP A 583 -15.55 -6.09 -8.97
CA ASP A 583 -15.83 -6.12 -10.40
C ASP A 583 -14.63 -5.59 -11.21
N GLY A 584 -14.43 -6.11 -12.39
CA GLY A 584 -13.44 -5.62 -13.33
C GLY A 584 -13.87 -4.30 -13.96
N SER A 585 -13.43 -3.20 -13.37
CA SER A 585 -13.77 -1.83 -13.81
C SER A 585 -12.52 -1.04 -14.18
N ALA A 586 -12.68 -0.13 -15.15
CA ALA A 586 -11.66 0.83 -15.56
C ALA A 586 -12.24 2.24 -15.58
N HIS A 587 -11.40 3.24 -15.36
CA HIS A 587 -11.78 4.64 -15.48
C HIS A 587 -10.93 5.37 -16.51
N LEU A 588 -11.52 6.42 -17.09
CA LEU A 588 -10.90 7.44 -17.91
C LEU A 588 -11.29 8.79 -17.30
N SER A 589 -10.30 9.58 -16.97
CA SER A 589 -10.46 10.94 -16.43
C SER A 589 -9.77 11.92 -17.36
N GLU A 590 -10.52 12.78 -18.00
CA GLU A 590 -9.96 13.85 -18.82
C GLU A 590 -9.39 14.98 -17.95
N ALA A 591 -8.54 15.83 -18.53
CA ALA A 591 -8.08 17.03 -17.86
C ALA A 591 -9.25 17.99 -17.64
N VAL A 592 -9.54 18.29 -16.38
CA VAL A 592 -10.66 19.18 -15.98
C VAL A 592 -10.17 20.60 -15.71
N LEU A 593 -8.92 20.70 -15.25
CA LEU A 593 -8.27 21.97 -14.90
C LEU A 593 -7.06 22.22 -15.81
N THR A 594 -6.66 23.48 -15.90
CA THR A 594 -5.35 23.89 -16.41
C THR A 594 -4.50 24.37 -15.22
N PRO A 595 -3.17 24.37 -15.31
CA PRO A 595 -2.33 24.99 -14.27
C PRO A 595 -2.79 26.41 -13.96
N PRO A 596 -2.73 26.87 -12.69
CA PRO A 596 -3.11 28.23 -12.32
C PRO A 596 -2.31 29.29 -13.09
N GLN A 597 -2.83 30.50 -13.17
CA GLN A 597 -2.17 31.61 -13.86
C GLN A 597 -0.73 31.80 -13.34
N GLY A 598 0.21 31.96 -14.25
CA GLY A 598 1.63 32.10 -13.96
C GLY A 598 2.33 30.82 -13.49
N CYS A 599 1.66 29.67 -13.57
CA CYS A 599 2.26 28.38 -13.29
C CYS A 599 2.67 27.68 -14.60
N GLU A 600 3.98 27.46 -14.77
CA GLU A 600 4.59 26.80 -15.92
C GLU A 600 4.73 25.28 -15.74
N ALA A 601 3.89 24.68 -14.87
CA ALA A 601 3.94 23.23 -14.62
C ALA A 601 3.79 22.42 -15.91
N ARG A 602 4.55 21.34 -16.00
CA ARG A 602 4.55 20.41 -17.14
C ARG A 602 4.19 19.00 -16.67
N HIS A 603 3.67 18.22 -17.60
CA HIS A 603 3.37 16.82 -17.32
C HIS A 603 4.64 16.05 -16.91
N ASP A 604 4.56 15.22 -15.87
CA ASP A 604 5.71 14.46 -15.35
C ASP A 604 6.47 13.70 -16.45
N VAL A 605 5.76 13.09 -17.38
CA VAL A 605 6.36 12.33 -18.48
C VAL A 605 7.06 13.25 -19.48
N TRP A 606 6.51 14.43 -19.76
CA TRP A 606 7.17 15.41 -20.62
C TRP A 606 8.53 15.81 -20.06
N ILE A 607 8.58 16.12 -18.77
CA ILE A 607 9.84 16.49 -18.09
C ILE A 607 10.90 15.40 -18.29
N LEU A 608 10.53 14.15 -18.02
CA LEU A 608 11.45 13.01 -18.10
C LEU A 608 11.88 12.71 -19.53
N LEU A 609 10.97 12.82 -20.50
CA LEU A 609 11.29 12.58 -21.91
C LEU A 609 12.10 13.71 -22.53
N GLU A 610 11.90 14.96 -22.14
CA GLU A 610 12.72 16.07 -22.59
C GLU A 610 14.17 16.00 -22.07
N ILE A 611 14.36 15.57 -20.82
CA ILE A 611 15.68 15.28 -20.28
C ILE A 611 16.34 14.14 -21.08
N LEU A 612 15.60 13.05 -21.33
CA LEU A 612 16.10 11.92 -22.11
C LEU A 612 16.44 12.33 -23.54
N ARG A 613 15.58 13.10 -24.21
CA ARG A 613 15.74 13.54 -25.60
C ARG A 613 17.00 14.41 -25.77
N ARG A 614 17.23 15.33 -24.82
CA ARG A 614 18.41 16.20 -24.85
C ARG A 614 19.70 15.42 -24.62
N ALA A 615 19.68 14.40 -23.73
CA ALA A 615 20.86 13.58 -23.47
C ALA A 615 21.09 12.48 -24.54
N TYR A 616 19.99 11.86 -25.01
CA TYR A 616 19.99 10.69 -25.88
C TYR A 616 18.81 10.72 -26.86
N PRO A 617 18.86 11.57 -27.92
CA PRO A 617 17.73 11.79 -28.83
C PRO A 617 17.25 10.52 -29.52
N ASP A 618 18.16 9.65 -29.93
CA ASP A 618 17.80 8.38 -30.56
C ASP A 618 17.05 7.45 -29.60
N ARG A 619 17.49 7.37 -28.34
CA ARG A 619 16.76 6.55 -27.33
C ARG A 619 15.36 7.08 -27.05
N ALA A 620 15.18 8.39 -27.01
CA ALA A 620 13.85 8.99 -26.84
C ALA A 620 12.93 8.65 -28.03
N LYS A 621 13.44 8.79 -29.26
CA LYS A 621 12.69 8.49 -30.49
C LYS A 621 12.40 7.00 -30.64
N GLU A 622 13.42 6.14 -30.57
CA GLU A 622 13.28 4.73 -30.89
C GLU A 622 12.62 3.93 -29.77
N ARG A 623 12.95 4.24 -28.50
CA ARG A 623 12.51 3.44 -27.36
C ARG A 623 11.25 3.97 -26.68
N ALA A 624 11.01 5.29 -26.72
CA ALA A 624 9.83 5.91 -26.15
C ALA A 624 8.83 6.40 -27.21
N GLY A 625 9.19 6.41 -28.49
CA GLY A 625 8.37 6.96 -29.56
C GLY A 625 8.15 8.48 -29.40
N TYR A 626 9.11 9.16 -28.79
CA TYR A 626 9.01 10.57 -28.44
C TYR A 626 9.98 11.42 -29.27
N THR A 627 9.42 12.47 -29.85
CA THR A 627 10.16 13.56 -30.47
C THR A 627 9.94 14.83 -29.64
N GLU A 628 10.39 15.96 -30.10
CA GLU A 628 10.18 17.22 -29.39
C GLU A 628 8.71 17.63 -29.35
N CYS A 629 8.23 18.02 -28.17
CA CYS A 629 6.98 18.75 -27.96
C CYS A 629 7.32 20.09 -27.29
N LYS A 630 7.17 21.19 -28.04
CA LYS A 630 7.56 22.54 -27.59
C LYS A 630 6.56 23.14 -26.60
N THR A 631 5.29 22.80 -26.75
CA THR A 631 4.22 23.33 -25.89
C THR A 631 3.55 22.25 -25.06
N ALA A 632 2.85 22.67 -24.01
CA ALA A 632 2.05 21.77 -23.20
C ALA A 632 0.92 21.12 -24.00
N GLU A 633 0.34 21.84 -24.96
CA GLU A 633 -0.74 21.39 -25.83
C GLU A 633 -0.24 20.33 -26.83
N GLU A 634 0.97 20.52 -27.39
CA GLU A 634 1.60 19.51 -28.26
C GLU A 634 1.83 18.21 -27.49
N PHE A 635 2.35 18.33 -26.26
CA PHE A 635 2.56 17.17 -25.42
C PHE A 635 1.22 16.51 -25.00
N ALA A 636 0.20 17.28 -24.65
CA ALA A 636 -1.10 16.74 -24.32
C ALA A 636 -1.68 15.92 -25.49
N LYS A 637 -1.61 16.45 -26.72
CA LYS A 637 -2.03 15.73 -27.93
C LYS A 637 -1.24 14.43 -28.13
N TRP A 638 0.09 14.48 -27.94
CA TRP A 638 0.94 13.30 -28.04
C TRP A 638 0.59 12.25 -26.97
N TRP A 639 0.36 12.71 -25.73
CA TRP A 639 0.01 11.86 -24.59
C TRP A 639 -1.36 11.22 -24.78
N ASP A 640 -2.35 11.99 -25.19
CA ASP A 640 -3.71 11.50 -25.42
C ASP A 640 -3.73 10.48 -26.55
N ALA A 641 -3.05 10.74 -27.67
CA ALA A 641 -2.90 9.76 -28.76
C ALA A 641 -2.17 8.49 -28.32
N PHE A 642 -1.23 8.61 -27.37
CA PHE A 642 -0.55 7.45 -26.79
C PHE A 642 -1.49 6.65 -25.88
N ASP A 643 -2.27 7.32 -25.04
CA ASP A 643 -3.21 6.70 -24.09
C ASP A 643 -4.39 6.07 -24.84
N ASP A 644 -4.88 6.72 -25.90
CA ASP A 644 -5.95 6.22 -26.79
C ASP A 644 -5.60 4.86 -27.43
N ARG A 645 -4.35 4.65 -27.80
CA ARG A 645 -3.95 3.32 -28.29
C ARG A 645 -4.21 2.20 -27.26
N GLY A 646 -4.01 2.48 -25.98
CA GLY A 646 -4.30 1.54 -24.91
C GLY A 646 -5.78 1.35 -24.66
N ILE A 647 -6.55 2.44 -24.75
CA ILE A 647 -8.01 2.42 -24.64
C ILE A 647 -8.59 1.60 -25.79
N GLU A 648 -8.17 1.87 -27.03
CA GLU A 648 -8.63 1.12 -28.22
C GLU A 648 -8.24 -0.35 -28.16
N ALA A 649 -7.00 -0.68 -27.75
CA ALA A 649 -6.59 -2.06 -27.54
C ALA A 649 -7.44 -2.77 -26.48
N PHE A 650 -7.77 -2.07 -25.40
CA PHE A 650 -8.68 -2.57 -24.36
C PHE A 650 -10.09 -2.81 -24.90
N ILE A 651 -10.65 -1.83 -25.62
CA ILE A 651 -11.98 -1.92 -26.23
C ILE A 651 -12.04 -3.10 -27.19
N LYS A 652 -11.06 -3.22 -28.10
CA LYS A 652 -10.95 -4.34 -29.06
C LYS A 652 -10.88 -5.69 -28.36
N ALA A 653 -10.11 -5.78 -27.28
CA ALA A 653 -9.99 -7.01 -26.49
C ALA A 653 -11.28 -7.38 -25.75
N GLN A 654 -12.13 -6.43 -25.38
CA GLN A 654 -13.45 -6.70 -24.77
C GLN A 654 -14.51 -7.03 -25.84
N GLU A 655 -14.48 -6.34 -26.99
CA GLU A 655 -15.35 -6.62 -28.13
C GLU A 655 -15.17 -8.06 -28.64
N ALA A 656 -13.91 -8.52 -28.73
CA ALA A 656 -13.57 -9.89 -29.13
C ALA A 656 -14.12 -10.97 -28.16
N LYS A 657 -14.35 -10.61 -26.89
CA LYS A 657 -14.94 -11.51 -25.89
C LYS A 657 -16.46 -11.48 -25.89
N LYS A 658 -17.03 -10.31 -26.18
CA LYS A 658 -18.48 -10.10 -26.17
C LYS A 658 -18.85 -9.02 -27.18
N PRO A 659 -19.55 -9.36 -28.27
CA PRO A 659 -20.04 -8.41 -29.26
C PRO A 659 -20.89 -7.29 -28.62
N GLY A 660 -20.65 -6.05 -29.04
CA GLY A 660 -21.30 -4.82 -28.51
C GLY A 660 -20.67 -4.27 -27.24
N ALA A 661 -19.64 -4.94 -26.68
CA ALA A 661 -18.95 -4.44 -25.48
C ALA A 661 -18.16 -3.17 -25.79
N GLY A 662 -17.60 -3.03 -26.99
CA GLY A 662 -16.83 -1.88 -27.41
C GLY A 662 -17.65 -0.59 -27.40
N GLU A 663 -18.81 -0.62 -27.99
CA GLU A 663 -19.75 0.51 -28.05
C GLU A 663 -20.18 0.93 -26.62
N LYS A 664 -20.54 -0.06 -25.80
CA LYS A 664 -20.86 0.18 -24.38
C LYS A 664 -19.72 0.89 -23.64
N ILE A 665 -18.47 0.45 -23.81
CA ILE A 665 -17.31 1.01 -23.12
C ILE A 665 -17.09 2.45 -23.55
N ARG A 666 -17.19 2.76 -24.86
CA ARG A 666 -17.04 4.13 -25.38
C ARG A 666 -18.12 5.06 -24.80
N ARG A 667 -19.37 4.63 -24.80
CA ARG A 667 -20.47 5.38 -24.19
C ARG A 667 -20.24 5.57 -22.70
N ASP A 668 -19.89 4.53 -21.95
CA ASP A 668 -19.62 4.59 -20.51
C ASP A 668 -18.49 5.56 -20.16
N PHE A 669 -17.41 5.58 -20.93
CA PHE A 669 -16.31 6.54 -20.74
C PHE A 669 -16.72 7.97 -21.05
N ALA A 670 -17.48 8.20 -22.12
CA ALA A 670 -17.95 9.52 -22.50
C ALA A 670 -18.95 10.11 -21.48
N GLU A 671 -19.90 9.30 -21.02
CA GLU A 671 -20.98 9.79 -20.16
C GLU A 671 -20.59 9.88 -18.69
N ARG A 672 -19.78 8.96 -18.17
CA ARG A 672 -19.53 8.81 -16.73
C ARG A 672 -18.07 8.59 -16.32
N GLY A 673 -17.15 8.50 -17.31
CA GLY A 673 -15.71 8.37 -17.06
C GLY A 673 -15.26 7.01 -16.51
N TRP A 674 -16.11 6.00 -16.49
CA TRP A 674 -15.75 4.66 -16.06
C TRP A 674 -16.65 3.59 -16.66
N THR A 675 -16.15 2.36 -16.74
CA THR A 675 -16.92 1.21 -17.22
C THR A 675 -16.63 -0.04 -16.39
N THR A 676 -17.58 -0.97 -16.34
CA THR A 676 -17.39 -2.33 -15.80
C THR A 676 -17.52 -3.33 -16.94
N VAL A 677 -16.46 -4.09 -17.16
CA VAL A 677 -16.37 -5.08 -18.25
C VAL A 677 -16.54 -6.51 -17.78
N LYS A 678 -16.38 -6.76 -16.49
CA LYS A 678 -16.49 -8.09 -15.91
C LYS A 678 -17.09 -8.01 -14.51
N LYS A 679 -18.14 -8.76 -14.25
CA LYS A 679 -18.68 -8.91 -12.90
C LYS A 679 -17.88 -9.94 -12.11
N LYS A 680 -17.76 -9.73 -10.78
CA LYS A 680 -17.19 -10.74 -9.90
C LYS A 680 -18.10 -11.98 -9.89
N VAL A 681 -17.49 -13.11 -10.21
CA VAL A 681 -18.10 -14.43 -10.03
C VAL A 681 -17.34 -15.11 -8.89
N TYR A 682 -18.05 -15.53 -7.88
CA TYR A 682 -17.47 -16.29 -6.78
C TYR A 682 -17.21 -17.71 -7.24
N ASP A 683 -16.06 -18.26 -6.89
CA ASP A 683 -15.69 -19.62 -7.21
C ASP A 683 -15.66 -20.41 -5.91
N GLU A 684 -16.86 -20.89 -5.55
CA GLU A 684 -17.00 -21.74 -4.39
C GLU A 684 -16.36 -23.11 -4.66
N TYR A 685 -15.73 -23.68 -3.65
CA TYR A 685 -15.10 -25.00 -3.80
C TYR A 685 -16.15 -26.13 -3.96
N PRO A 686 -15.78 -27.26 -4.57
CA PRO A 686 -14.42 -27.60 -4.98
C PRO A 686 -13.93 -26.74 -6.14
N TYR A 687 -12.71 -26.17 -6.00
CA TYR A 687 -12.17 -25.30 -7.02
C TYR A 687 -11.90 -26.09 -8.30
N LYS A 688 -12.36 -25.55 -9.42
CA LYS A 688 -12.17 -26.17 -10.74
C LYS A 688 -10.76 -25.98 -11.28
N LYS A 689 -10.05 -24.94 -10.81
CA LYS A 689 -8.71 -24.59 -11.26
C LYS A 689 -7.72 -24.52 -10.10
N PRO A 690 -6.48 -25.01 -10.28
CA PRO A 690 -5.45 -24.89 -9.29
C PRO A 690 -5.10 -23.44 -8.96
N PHE A 691 -4.62 -23.21 -7.74
CA PHE A 691 -3.90 -22.01 -7.36
C PHE A 691 -2.56 -21.94 -8.11
N ALA A 692 -2.00 -20.75 -8.32
CA ALA A 692 -0.69 -20.59 -8.96
C ALA A 692 0.48 -20.83 -7.98
N THR A 693 0.30 -21.76 -7.06
CA THR A 693 1.30 -22.26 -6.13
C THR A 693 1.96 -23.53 -6.67
N PRO A 694 3.11 -23.94 -6.15
CA PRO A 694 3.76 -25.19 -6.53
C PRO A 694 2.86 -26.45 -6.37
N THR A 695 2.02 -26.46 -5.34
CA THR A 695 1.10 -27.56 -5.06
C THR A 695 -0.25 -27.46 -5.75
N GLY A 696 -0.53 -26.31 -6.38
CA GLY A 696 -1.86 -26.00 -6.92
C GLY A 696 -2.92 -25.72 -5.86
N LYS A 697 -2.58 -25.78 -4.59
CA LYS A 697 -3.45 -25.58 -3.43
C LYS A 697 -3.01 -24.35 -2.62
N VAL A 698 -3.81 -23.94 -1.66
CA VAL A 698 -3.39 -22.91 -0.67
C VAL A 698 -2.24 -23.48 0.15
N GLU A 699 -1.11 -22.79 0.24
CA GLU A 699 0.07 -23.30 0.93
C GLU A 699 0.16 -22.81 2.38
N LEU A 700 -0.04 -23.74 3.33
CA LEU A 700 0.27 -23.57 4.75
C LEU A 700 1.77 -23.74 4.99
N TYR A 701 2.37 -24.63 4.23
CA TYR A 701 3.81 -24.91 4.21
C TYR A 701 4.36 -24.55 2.84
N GLY A 702 5.45 -23.78 2.80
CA GLY A 702 5.97 -23.24 1.55
C GLY A 702 6.83 -24.25 0.79
N PHE A 703 6.26 -24.95 -0.16
CA PHE A 703 7.03 -25.84 -1.04
C PHE A 703 7.79 -25.01 -2.08
N LYS A 704 9.01 -25.42 -2.42
CA LYS A 704 9.85 -24.85 -3.51
C LYS A 704 10.02 -23.32 -3.55
N THR A 705 9.11 -22.57 -2.92
CA THR A 705 9.22 -21.11 -2.86
C THR A 705 10.47 -20.70 -2.11
N PHE A 706 10.85 -21.47 -1.11
CA PHE A 706 11.99 -21.21 -0.21
C PHE A 706 13.27 -21.95 -0.59
N SER A 707 13.27 -22.80 -1.61
CA SER A 707 14.45 -23.46 -2.15
C SER A 707 15.32 -22.58 -3.06
N LYS A 708 14.90 -21.32 -3.32
CA LYS A 708 15.68 -20.40 -4.15
C LYS A 708 16.81 -19.75 -3.33
N PRO A 709 17.96 -19.44 -3.95
CA PRO A 709 19.02 -18.68 -3.29
C PRO A 709 18.49 -17.38 -2.64
N GLY A 710 18.83 -17.15 -1.36
CA GLY A 710 18.38 -15.99 -0.59
C GLY A 710 17.10 -16.19 0.21
N TYR A 711 16.42 -17.33 0.06
CA TYR A 711 15.21 -17.69 0.81
C TYR A 711 15.48 -18.58 2.04
N ASP A 712 16.72 -18.99 2.22
CA ASP A 712 17.22 -19.76 3.34
C ASP A 712 16.90 -19.13 4.72
N LYS A 713 16.56 -17.85 4.74
CA LYS A 713 16.22 -17.12 5.98
C LYS A 713 14.73 -17.13 6.34
N VAL A 714 13.87 -17.64 5.47
CA VAL A 714 12.44 -17.77 5.76
C VAL A 714 12.09 -19.25 5.80
N PRO A 715 11.71 -19.79 6.95
CA PRO A 715 11.38 -21.19 7.08
C PRO A 715 10.15 -21.52 6.21
N ALA A 716 10.15 -22.69 5.58
CA ALA A 716 8.99 -23.20 4.84
C ALA A 716 7.77 -23.29 5.77
N GLN A 717 7.97 -23.75 6.98
CA GLN A 717 6.97 -23.67 8.05
C GLN A 717 6.76 -22.23 8.49
N CYS A 718 5.51 -21.86 8.68
CA CYS A 718 5.15 -20.55 9.24
C CYS A 718 5.29 -20.58 10.76
N THR A 719 6.31 -19.92 11.27
CA THR A 719 6.65 -19.87 12.69
C THR A 719 6.51 -18.47 13.26
N TYR A 720 6.48 -18.38 14.59
CA TYR A 720 6.56 -17.09 15.27
C TYR A 720 7.92 -16.44 15.01
N GLN A 721 7.89 -15.18 14.63
CA GLN A 721 9.08 -14.34 14.54
C GLN A 721 9.12 -13.38 15.74
N THR A 722 10.17 -13.49 16.55
CA THR A 722 10.34 -12.62 17.72
C THR A 722 10.44 -11.15 17.30
N VAL A 723 9.89 -10.29 18.15
CA VAL A 723 10.05 -8.83 18.00
C VAL A 723 11.51 -8.47 18.23
N PRO A 724 12.14 -7.73 17.33
CA PRO A 724 13.50 -7.25 17.55
C PRO A 724 13.61 -6.46 18.87
N ALA A 725 14.68 -6.69 19.64
CA ALA A 725 14.85 -6.11 20.97
C ALA A 725 14.77 -4.57 20.99
N TRP A 726 15.17 -3.90 19.91
CA TRP A 726 15.12 -2.44 19.78
C TRP A 726 13.70 -1.87 19.61
N THR A 727 12.69 -2.67 19.27
CA THR A 727 11.28 -2.27 19.22
C THR A 727 10.44 -2.91 20.34
N ALA A 728 11.06 -3.67 21.23
CA ALA A 728 10.35 -4.27 22.34
C ALA A 728 10.02 -3.21 23.41
N PRO A 729 8.78 -3.13 23.91
CA PRO A 729 8.43 -2.20 24.99
C PRO A 729 9.20 -2.47 26.28
N LYS A 730 9.67 -1.43 26.95
CA LYS A 730 10.33 -1.48 28.26
C LYS A 730 9.45 -0.79 29.31
N PRO A 731 8.50 -1.47 29.94
CA PRO A 731 7.37 -0.86 30.62
C PRO A 731 7.71 -0.03 31.86
N GLN A 732 8.90 -0.10 32.41
CA GLN A 732 9.25 0.64 33.61
C GLN A 732 10.35 1.70 33.40
N SER A 733 10.76 1.92 32.16
CA SER A 733 11.75 2.92 31.78
C SER A 733 11.08 4.16 31.15
N ASN A 734 11.87 5.19 30.88
CA ASN A 734 11.42 6.31 30.05
C ASN A 734 11.56 6.03 28.54
N GLU A 735 11.79 4.79 28.17
CA GLU A 735 11.86 4.30 26.80
C GLU A 735 10.52 3.73 26.36
N PHE A 736 10.12 4.07 25.14
CA PHE A 736 8.85 3.71 24.54
C PHE A 736 9.02 3.23 23.10
N VAL A 737 8.07 2.45 22.62
CA VAL A 737 7.94 2.22 21.19
C VAL A 737 7.13 3.36 20.57
N LEU A 738 7.76 4.14 19.69
CA LEU A 738 7.08 5.12 18.86
C LEU A 738 6.41 4.38 17.70
N VAL A 739 5.09 4.32 17.73
CA VAL A 739 4.27 3.80 16.66
C VAL A 739 3.71 4.95 15.81
N SER A 740 3.54 4.73 14.51
CA SER A 740 3.01 5.73 13.61
C SER A 740 1.89 5.17 12.74
N GLY A 741 0.98 6.02 12.33
CA GLY A 741 -0.13 5.68 11.45
C GLY A 741 -0.61 6.87 10.64
N LYS A 742 -1.39 6.62 9.61
CA LYS A 742 -1.97 7.65 8.75
C LYS A 742 -3.38 8.03 9.21
N ASN A 743 -3.84 9.19 8.78
CA ASN A 743 -5.23 9.64 8.96
C ASN A 743 -5.89 9.91 7.58
N CYS A 744 -7.15 10.32 7.58
CA CYS A 744 -7.90 10.59 6.36
C CYS A 744 -7.40 11.83 5.58
N THR A 745 -6.59 12.68 6.18
CA THR A 745 -6.06 13.90 5.55
C THR A 745 -4.61 13.75 5.12
N SER A 746 -3.87 12.75 5.63
CA SER A 746 -2.44 12.61 5.38
C SER A 746 -2.05 11.21 4.89
N CYS A 747 -1.57 11.11 3.66
CA CYS A 747 -1.10 9.86 3.05
C CYS A 747 0.19 10.01 2.22
N SER A 748 0.50 11.21 1.76
CA SER A 748 1.66 11.52 0.92
C SER A 748 2.09 12.97 1.12
N GLY A 749 3.17 13.41 0.49
CA GLY A 749 3.70 14.76 0.62
C GLY A 749 2.73 15.88 0.29
N LEU A 750 1.96 15.74 -0.77
CA LEU A 750 0.90 16.69 -1.12
C LEU A 750 -0.08 16.93 0.03
N ASN A 751 -0.29 15.91 0.84
CA ASN A 751 -1.26 15.95 1.93
C ASN A 751 -0.77 16.72 3.17
N LEU A 752 0.52 17.04 3.27
CA LEU A 752 1.01 17.95 4.34
C LEU A 752 0.30 19.30 4.29
N PHE A 753 -0.11 19.71 3.10
CA PHE A 753 -0.77 20.98 2.83
C PHE A 753 -2.25 20.85 2.44
N ALA A 754 -2.82 19.65 2.53
CA ALA A 754 -4.14 19.31 2.01
C ALA A 754 -5.31 20.03 2.68
N ALA A 755 -5.09 20.72 3.80
CA ALA A 755 -6.12 21.54 4.42
C ALA A 755 -5.50 22.74 5.14
N PRO A 756 -6.22 23.87 5.19
CA PRO A 756 -5.79 24.99 6.04
C PRO A 756 -5.76 24.55 7.50
N THR A 757 -4.62 24.71 8.09
CA THR A 757 -4.17 24.68 9.49
C THR A 757 -4.94 23.92 10.56
N ARG A 758 -6.25 23.95 10.61
CA ARG A 758 -7.03 23.39 11.73
C ARG A 758 -7.49 21.96 11.56
N PHE A 759 -7.37 21.40 10.36
CA PHE A 759 -7.95 20.10 9.98
C PHE A 759 -6.94 19.05 9.51
N THR A 760 -5.64 19.35 9.56
CA THR A 760 -4.58 18.47 9.04
C THR A 760 -4.14 17.37 9.97
N GLY A 761 -4.90 17.08 11.01
CA GLY A 761 -4.60 16.02 11.95
C GLY A 761 -3.89 16.50 13.21
N ASP A 762 -3.89 15.65 14.20
CA ASP A 762 -3.24 15.87 15.49
C ASP A 762 -1.72 15.75 15.32
N ARG A 763 -0.97 16.77 15.69
CA ARG A 763 0.50 16.82 15.65
C ARG A 763 1.13 16.53 17.01
N THR A 764 0.30 16.22 18.01
CA THR A 764 0.79 15.90 19.33
C THR A 764 1.28 14.44 19.40
N LEU A 765 2.10 14.17 20.37
CA LEU A 765 2.47 12.81 20.75
C LEU A 765 1.40 12.24 21.69
N TRP A 766 0.75 11.18 21.30
CA TRP A 766 -0.21 10.51 22.19
C TRP A 766 0.52 9.64 23.20
N MET A 767 0.16 9.79 24.45
CA MET A 767 0.72 9.03 25.57
C MET A 767 -0.39 8.47 26.44
N ASN A 768 -0.24 7.22 26.87
CA ASN A 768 -1.20 6.58 27.78
C ASN A 768 -1.21 7.28 29.14
N PRO A 769 -2.37 7.46 29.80
CA PRO A 769 -2.45 8.10 31.12
C PRO A 769 -1.60 7.43 32.21
N ALA A 770 -1.38 6.11 32.17
CA ALA A 770 -0.52 5.41 33.10
C ALA A 770 0.95 5.83 32.95
N ASP A 771 1.42 5.93 31.70
CA ASP A 771 2.78 6.38 31.40
C ASP A 771 2.97 7.87 31.72
N ALA A 772 1.97 8.70 31.40
CA ALA A 772 2.00 10.13 31.71
C ALA A 772 2.14 10.38 33.22
N ARG A 773 1.34 9.70 34.04
CA ARG A 773 1.47 9.76 35.51
C ARG A 773 2.84 9.31 35.99
N ARG A 774 3.36 8.19 35.45
CA ARG A 774 4.67 7.63 35.81
C ARG A 774 5.81 8.60 35.52
N LEU A 775 5.72 9.38 34.45
CA LEU A 775 6.74 10.35 34.03
C LEU A 775 6.49 11.76 34.56
N GLY A 776 5.38 12.02 35.23
CA GLY A 776 4.99 13.39 35.66
C GLY A 776 4.64 14.30 34.48
N VAL A 777 4.07 13.75 33.39
CA VAL A 777 3.67 14.49 32.19
C VAL A 777 2.17 14.79 32.24
N GLU A 778 1.81 16.06 32.14
CA GLU A 778 0.41 16.49 32.05
C GLU A 778 -0.05 16.62 30.60
N ASN A 779 -1.38 16.63 30.42
CA ASN A 779 -1.93 16.85 29.08
C ASN A 779 -1.58 18.25 28.57
N ARG A 780 -1.10 18.34 27.35
CA ARG A 780 -0.61 19.57 26.67
C ARG A 780 0.75 20.07 27.15
N SER A 781 1.45 19.37 28.05
CA SER A 781 2.85 19.70 28.36
C SER A 781 3.76 19.30 27.18
N GLU A 782 4.95 19.89 27.18
CA GLU A 782 5.99 19.59 26.20
C GLU A 782 6.99 18.58 26.75
N VAL A 783 7.46 17.72 25.88
CA VAL A 783 8.49 16.72 26.19
C VAL A 783 9.58 16.72 25.13
N TRP A 784 10.79 16.32 25.53
CA TRP A 784 11.80 15.89 24.59
C TRP A 784 11.57 14.43 24.20
N VAL A 785 11.57 14.17 22.89
CA VAL A 785 11.60 12.83 22.32
C VAL A 785 12.95 12.64 21.67
N GLU A 786 13.70 11.64 22.14
CA GLU A 786 15.05 11.31 21.68
C GLU A 786 15.11 9.89 21.15
N GLY A 787 15.73 9.69 20.00
CA GLY A 787 15.95 8.35 19.43
C GLY A 787 16.93 7.54 20.31
N VAL A 788 16.63 6.25 20.53
CA VAL A 788 17.54 5.35 21.25
C VAL A 788 18.66 4.88 20.33
N ASP A 789 18.32 4.52 19.10
CA ASP A 789 19.26 3.95 18.11
C ASP A 789 19.76 4.97 17.06
N VAL A 790 19.28 6.19 17.10
CA VAL A 790 19.63 7.26 16.16
C VAL A 790 19.81 8.58 16.88
N ALA A 791 20.79 9.36 16.47
CA ALA A 791 21.08 10.66 17.06
C ALA A 791 20.09 11.72 16.57
N TYR A 792 18.84 11.65 17.05
CA TYR A 792 17.80 12.61 16.74
C TYR A 792 16.98 12.95 17.96
N LYS A 793 16.69 14.25 18.15
CA LYS A 793 15.91 14.77 19.27
C LYS A 793 14.99 15.89 18.81
N ALA A 794 13.75 15.86 19.25
CA ALA A 794 12.79 16.92 18.98
C ALA A 794 11.88 17.17 20.18
N LYS A 795 11.36 18.40 20.28
CA LYS A 795 10.37 18.82 21.25
C LYS A 795 8.96 18.62 20.66
N VAL A 796 8.03 18.10 21.45
CA VAL A 796 6.66 17.90 21.02
C VAL A 796 5.67 18.05 22.19
N THR A 797 4.48 18.57 21.89
CA THR A 797 3.36 18.64 22.83
C THR A 797 2.72 17.26 22.98
N VAL A 798 2.37 16.88 24.22
CA VAL A 798 1.74 15.59 24.52
C VAL A 798 0.22 15.70 24.59
N THR A 799 -0.47 14.75 24.02
CA THR A 799 -1.89 14.47 24.29
C THR A 799 -1.99 13.20 25.14
N VAL A 800 -2.42 13.38 26.41
CA VAL A 800 -2.65 12.24 27.31
C VAL A 800 -4.00 11.60 26.97
N THR A 801 -3.97 10.32 26.53
CA THR A 801 -5.17 9.65 26.03
C THR A 801 -5.11 8.13 26.21
N LYS A 802 -6.27 7.51 26.50
CA LYS A 802 -6.43 6.05 26.53
C LYS A 802 -6.43 5.40 25.14
N LYS A 803 -6.29 6.20 24.05
CA LYS A 803 -6.34 5.71 22.67
C LYS A 803 -5.01 5.13 22.16
N VAL A 804 -4.02 5.00 23.04
CA VAL A 804 -2.75 4.30 22.80
C VAL A 804 -2.45 3.44 24.01
N ILE A 805 -1.88 2.25 23.78
CA ILE A 805 -1.52 1.33 24.86
C ILE A 805 -0.36 1.86 25.70
N ALA A 806 -0.28 1.43 26.95
CA ALA A 806 0.87 1.73 27.81
C ALA A 806 2.16 1.11 27.27
N GLY A 807 3.30 1.78 27.48
CA GLY A 807 4.61 1.40 26.93
C GLY A 807 4.82 1.79 25.46
N SER A 808 3.82 2.39 24.83
CA SER A 808 3.93 2.94 23.48
C SER A 808 3.47 4.38 23.42
N VAL A 809 4.05 5.13 22.51
CA VAL A 809 3.58 6.48 22.15
C VAL A 809 3.27 6.53 20.67
N PHE A 810 2.32 7.38 20.28
CA PHE A 810 1.85 7.43 18.90
C PHE A 810 1.95 8.85 18.33
N ALA A 811 2.43 8.94 17.09
CA ALA A 811 2.38 10.16 16.28
C ALA A 811 1.82 9.87 14.89
N PHE A 812 0.97 10.77 14.37
CA PHE A 812 0.47 10.64 13.02
C PHE A 812 1.60 10.89 12.01
N GLY A 813 1.84 9.93 11.13
CA GLY A 813 2.72 10.10 9.98
C GLY A 813 2.13 11.08 8.96
N PHE A 814 2.97 11.84 8.29
CA PHE A 814 2.61 12.90 7.32
C PHE A 814 1.75 14.03 7.90
N SER A 815 1.76 14.27 9.20
CA SER A 815 0.98 15.33 9.85
C SER A 815 1.82 16.50 10.32
N GLY A 816 3.13 16.33 10.45
CA GLY A 816 4.03 17.36 10.96
C GLY A 816 5.48 16.92 11.04
N GLY A 817 6.31 17.67 11.74
CA GLY A 817 7.74 17.41 11.89
C GLY A 817 8.55 17.65 10.61
N VAL A 818 8.03 18.48 9.70
CA VAL A 818 8.68 18.82 8.43
C VAL A 818 9.86 19.76 8.69
N ARG A 819 11.02 19.43 8.15
CA ARG A 819 12.26 20.19 8.31
C ARG A 819 12.71 20.86 7.02
N THR A 820 11.86 21.68 6.45
CA THR A 820 12.19 22.52 5.29
C THR A 820 12.70 23.90 5.71
N LYS A 821 13.64 24.45 4.95
CA LYS A 821 14.29 25.72 5.30
C LYS A 821 13.68 26.92 4.59
N THR A 822 13.54 26.90 3.28
CA THR A 822 13.19 28.09 2.51
C THR A 822 11.90 28.02 1.72
N LEU A 823 11.61 26.87 1.10
CA LEU A 823 10.47 26.75 0.22
C LEU A 823 9.11 26.74 0.95
N VAL A 824 9.12 26.55 2.28
CA VAL A 824 7.94 26.65 3.14
C VAL A 824 8.18 27.70 4.23
N ASN A 825 8.39 28.94 3.83
CA ASN A 825 8.63 30.06 4.73
C ASN A 825 7.37 30.88 5.05
N ASP A 826 6.25 30.59 4.41
CA ASP A 826 4.99 31.28 4.68
C ASP A 826 4.51 30.94 6.11
N PRO A 827 4.31 31.97 6.99
CA PRO A 827 3.86 31.75 8.37
C PRO A 827 2.54 30.99 8.48
N ARG A 828 1.69 31.05 7.45
CA ARG A 828 0.42 30.32 7.38
C ARG A 828 0.63 28.80 7.46
N PHE A 829 1.82 28.32 7.07
CA PHE A 829 2.19 26.90 7.03
C PHE A 829 3.22 26.49 8.08
N ALA A 830 3.52 27.40 9.04
CA ALA A 830 4.46 27.08 10.15
C ALA A 830 4.06 25.80 10.91
N PHE A 831 2.78 25.49 10.94
CA PHE A 831 2.22 24.31 11.60
C PHE A 831 2.75 22.97 11.04
N VAL A 832 3.23 22.90 9.82
CA VAL A 832 3.82 21.65 9.28
C VAL A 832 5.14 21.29 9.95
N LYS A 833 5.77 22.24 10.63
CA LYS A 833 6.99 22.06 11.41
C LYS A 833 6.73 21.56 12.83
N GLU A 834 5.48 21.69 13.32
CA GLU A 834 5.06 21.18 14.64
C GLU A 834 5.01 19.65 14.64
N GLY A 835 5.13 19.05 15.82
CA GLY A 835 5.10 17.60 15.99
C GLY A 835 6.40 16.91 15.58
N ILE A 836 6.30 15.61 15.37
CA ILE A 836 7.45 14.77 15.00
C ILE A 836 7.15 13.91 13.78
N ASN A 837 8.19 13.61 13.03
CA ASN A 837 8.16 12.62 11.95
C ASN A 837 8.87 11.35 12.44
N SER A 838 8.14 10.24 12.53
CA SER A 838 8.66 8.97 13.05
C SER A 838 9.85 8.41 12.26
N HIS A 839 9.98 8.73 10.98
CA HIS A 839 11.08 8.25 10.13
C HIS A 839 12.46 8.80 10.53
N TRP A 840 12.51 9.91 11.26
CA TRP A 840 13.76 10.43 11.84
C TRP A 840 14.27 9.57 13.00
N TYR A 841 13.40 8.82 13.66
CA TYR A 841 13.73 7.96 14.80
C TYR A 841 14.00 6.51 14.42
N ALA A 842 13.51 6.09 13.27
CA ALA A 842 13.62 4.70 12.82
C ALA A 842 15.07 4.36 12.41
N LYS A 843 15.54 3.19 12.84
CA LYS A 843 16.92 2.71 12.67
C LYS A 843 17.32 2.47 11.20
N GLY A 844 16.36 2.22 10.32
CA GLY A 844 16.61 1.86 8.93
C GLY A 844 16.87 0.36 8.72
N TYR A 845 16.29 -0.48 9.56
CA TYR A 845 16.33 -1.92 9.36
C TYR A 845 15.40 -2.33 8.22
N ALA A 846 15.95 -3.07 7.27
CA ALA A 846 15.18 -3.71 6.21
C ALA A 846 15.13 -5.22 6.45
N GLU A 847 13.93 -5.80 6.36
CA GLU A 847 13.75 -7.23 6.40
C GLU A 847 14.45 -7.86 5.18
N PRO A 848 15.30 -8.90 5.37
CA PRO A 848 16.25 -9.31 4.33
C PRO A 848 15.63 -9.86 3.05
N LEU A 849 14.44 -10.45 3.13
CA LEU A 849 13.82 -11.15 2.00
C LEU A 849 12.96 -10.21 1.12
N THR A 850 12.04 -9.49 1.75
CA THR A 850 11.08 -8.62 1.05
C THR A 850 11.50 -7.16 1.05
N GLY A 851 12.53 -6.83 1.81
CA GLY A 851 13.02 -5.47 1.97
C GLY A 851 12.08 -4.56 2.74
N GLY A 852 11.12 -5.12 3.48
CA GLY A 852 10.21 -4.35 4.30
C GLY A 852 10.95 -3.53 5.35
N LEU A 853 10.77 -2.19 5.35
CA LEU A 853 11.45 -1.29 6.28
C LEU A 853 10.71 -1.20 7.61
N ALA A 854 11.40 -1.46 8.71
CA ALA A 854 10.89 -1.24 10.05
C ALA A 854 10.76 0.26 10.33
N ASN A 855 9.53 0.70 10.59
CA ASN A 855 9.18 2.11 10.79
C ASN A 855 8.85 2.46 12.24
N ASN A 856 8.60 1.49 13.12
CA ASN A 856 8.54 1.73 14.55
C ASN A 856 9.95 1.96 15.09
N ALA A 857 10.06 2.73 16.16
CA ALA A 857 11.34 3.15 16.70
C ALA A 857 11.33 3.10 18.24
N ALA A 858 12.48 2.84 18.83
CA ALA A 858 12.68 3.07 20.25
C ALA A 858 13.00 4.55 20.50
N VAL A 859 12.24 5.17 21.41
CA VAL A 859 12.41 6.56 21.79
C VAL A 859 12.47 6.72 23.29
N ARG A 860 13.29 7.67 23.76
CA ARG A 860 13.33 8.12 25.16
C ARG A 860 12.56 9.42 25.31
N ILE A 861 11.72 9.49 26.33
CA ILE A 861 10.90 10.67 26.63
C ILE A 861 11.37 11.31 27.92
N THR A 862 11.63 12.60 27.85
CA THR A 862 12.04 13.40 28.98
C THR A 862 11.12 14.62 29.12
N PRO A 863 10.40 14.74 30.26
CA PRO A 863 9.58 15.93 30.54
C PRO A 863 10.42 17.20 30.50
N ILE A 864 9.88 18.27 29.95
CA ILE A 864 10.45 19.62 30.04
C ILE A 864 9.80 20.25 31.27
N LYS A 865 10.60 20.49 32.29
CA LYS A 865 10.14 21.23 33.45
C LYS A 865 9.82 22.66 33.01
N ALA A 866 8.65 23.14 33.36
CA ALA A 866 8.20 24.51 33.12
C ALA A 866 9.08 25.54 33.82
#